data_0ca028bac2457ef64a08d30cfce981cc
#
_entry.id   0ca028bac2457ef64a08d30cfce981cc
#
_cell.length_a   1.000
_cell.length_b   1.000
_cell.length_c   1.000
_cell.angle_alpha   90.00
_cell.angle_beta   90.00
_cell.angle_gamma   90.00
#
_symmetry.space_group_name_H-M   'P 1'
#
loop_
_entity.id
_entity.type
_entity.pdbx_description
1 polymer ?
#
loop_
_entity_poly.entity_id
_entity_poly.type
_entity_poly.pdbx_seq_one_letter_code
_entity_poly.pdbx_strand_id
1 'polypeptide(L)'
;MTENIKTGTIGVNIGDLFPLIKKFLYSNHEIFIREVVSNAVDAMTKMKAVASGDDSAIEDYSEDDLKVRVSLDEENGILTVSDRGIGMTADEVEKYINQVAFSGMSDFIEKYKDTANTGIGHFGLGFYSTFMVGKTVEIVTRSYKEGSKTVHWTCAGTPEFQLEETNDEHQIGTDIIIHLNLEDEEIKNDFNSKDKIRDLLKKYCRFMPFPVIFGKKQKWDSSLGKNIDTDEDDDITIEALWNRRPADVTDDEYKKFYHELYPGNEEPMLWIHLYASDPIDLRGILFFPKTRDKNFFIHRDGISLYSKNVFVTDDMKGIELVPDYMQLLFGVIDTDVELNVSRSYLQNSGQIKKVSQYIVKKVCDKLKSILTEDRKKFEDGWDDIRSFINYGFISDSEKFYERAKEFAMFKDTDGKYFTFDEYRTLIEANQKDKDDNLVYLYATDVDSQTTYIETAKDKGYSVLIFNEQALDVLALQTLEQKFEKSTFKRVDSDVISRLIDKGDDAGVKFNERQEEVLRESFMSRLEGQHGKFFNVTFADLGKDSLPVIVSQSEWGRRMKDNSKFQSNSLFMRMGDIYTLTLNTASPLVSHLASDLLSETEEKLKPIQDDIDEKDKVIKEINEKLKDIKFEDQTEEQKKERQDAEEAVQKARQKKQEVYKDNAADNKIISQIIDVALLSAGILKGDALNKFLKRTVEFIK
;
A
#
# COMPACT_ATOMS: atom_id res chain seq x y z
N MET A 1 -3.36 39.21 -55.68
CA MET A 1 -2.34 39.24 -54.61
C MET A 1 -1.89 37.80 -54.43
N THR A 2 -0.76 37.45 -55.03
CA THR A 2 -0.17 36.10 -54.88
C THR A 2 0.64 36.09 -53.56
N GLU A 3 0.12 35.40 -52.56
CA GLU A 3 0.82 35.16 -51.29
C GLU A 3 2.10 34.39 -51.58
N ASN A 4 3.22 34.95 -51.16
CA ASN A 4 4.53 34.28 -51.16
C ASN A 4 4.53 33.16 -50.09
N ILE A 5 4.08 31.99 -50.46
CA ILE A 5 4.25 30.79 -49.63
C ILE A 5 5.72 30.36 -49.74
N LYS A 6 6.49 30.54 -48.68
CA LYS A 6 7.81 29.93 -48.57
C LYS A 6 7.65 28.48 -48.04
N THR A 7 7.90 27.52 -48.90
CA THR A 7 8.06 26.13 -48.51
C THR A 7 9.54 25.86 -48.26
N GLY A 8 9.86 25.22 -47.14
CA GLY A 8 11.23 24.80 -46.79
C GLY A 8 11.19 23.53 -45.95
N THR A 9 12.26 22.79 -45.88
CA THR A 9 12.46 21.64 -44.98
C THR A 9 13.00 22.13 -43.65
N ILE A 10 12.47 21.57 -42.54
CA ILE A 10 13.01 21.80 -41.20
C ILE A 10 14.33 20.96 -41.14
N GLY A 11 15.45 21.62 -41.03
CA GLY A 11 16.76 20.97 -40.84
C GLY A 11 17.06 20.82 -39.34
N VAL A 12 17.63 19.69 -38.91
CA VAL A 12 18.18 19.48 -37.59
C VAL A 12 19.70 19.65 -37.64
N ASN A 13 20.22 20.53 -36.77
CA ASN A 13 21.66 20.65 -36.61
C ASN A 13 22.20 19.50 -35.74
N ILE A 14 22.92 18.56 -36.28
CA ILE A 14 23.44 17.37 -35.57
C ILE A 14 24.35 17.78 -34.40
N GLY A 15 25.09 18.93 -34.51
CA GLY A 15 25.92 19.44 -33.40
C GLY A 15 25.17 19.76 -32.11
N ASP A 16 23.88 20.14 -32.22
CA ASP A 16 23.00 20.41 -31.06
C ASP A 16 22.30 19.15 -30.56
N LEU A 17 22.26 18.07 -31.37
CA LEU A 17 21.50 16.85 -31.06
C LEU A 17 22.18 15.98 -29.98
N PHE A 18 23.52 15.84 -30.02
CA PHE A 18 24.27 15.08 -29.00
C PHE A 18 24.08 15.60 -27.57
N PRO A 19 24.20 16.94 -27.31
CA PRO A 19 23.89 17.47 -26.00
C PRO A 19 22.43 17.26 -25.57
N LEU A 20 21.47 17.30 -26.51
CA LEU A 20 20.06 17.02 -26.23
C LEU A 20 19.81 15.56 -25.87
N ILE A 21 20.44 14.63 -26.61
CA ILE A 21 20.38 13.19 -26.32
C ILE A 21 20.92 12.92 -24.91
N LYS A 22 22.12 13.45 -24.60
CA LYS A 22 22.73 13.30 -23.27
C LYS A 22 21.88 13.84 -22.13
N LYS A 23 21.15 14.94 -22.33
CA LYS A 23 20.48 15.66 -21.26
C LYS A 23 18.98 15.35 -21.12
N PHE A 24 18.28 14.96 -22.19
CA PHE A 24 16.84 14.90 -22.22
C PHE A 24 16.24 13.58 -22.66
N LEU A 25 17.00 12.72 -23.35
CA LEU A 25 16.42 11.49 -23.87
C LEU A 25 16.30 10.39 -22.80
N TYR A 26 17.24 10.36 -21.86
CA TYR A 26 17.31 9.34 -20.82
C TYR A 26 17.49 10.01 -19.46
N SER A 27 16.61 9.65 -18.53
CA SER A 27 16.63 10.17 -17.15
C SER A 27 17.68 9.50 -16.26
N ASN A 28 18.25 8.36 -16.70
CA ASN A 28 19.24 7.58 -15.95
C ASN A 28 20.32 7.04 -16.89
N HIS A 29 21.59 7.23 -16.52
CA HIS A 29 22.75 6.75 -17.29
C HIS A 29 22.81 5.23 -17.41
N GLU A 30 22.31 4.49 -16.43
CA GLU A 30 22.28 3.01 -16.41
C GLU A 30 21.63 2.38 -17.66
N ILE A 31 20.72 3.11 -18.30
CA ILE A 31 19.94 2.63 -19.45
C ILE A 31 20.82 2.23 -20.63
N PHE A 32 22.04 2.82 -20.75
CA PHE A 32 22.94 2.50 -21.87
C PHE A 32 23.23 1.01 -21.98
N ILE A 33 23.42 0.30 -20.85
CA ILE A 33 23.76 -1.13 -20.87
C ILE A 33 22.58 -1.95 -21.44
N ARG A 34 21.35 -1.59 -21.07
CA ARG A 34 20.14 -2.19 -21.62
C ARG A 34 20.07 -2.01 -23.14
N GLU A 35 20.30 -0.80 -23.62
CA GLU A 35 20.17 -0.47 -25.04
C GLU A 35 21.22 -1.19 -25.88
N VAL A 36 22.49 -1.22 -25.41
CA VAL A 36 23.58 -1.92 -26.15
C VAL A 36 23.33 -3.43 -26.18
N VAL A 37 22.99 -4.05 -25.05
CA VAL A 37 22.69 -5.48 -25.00
C VAL A 37 21.43 -5.82 -25.82
N SER A 38 20.39 -4.97 -25.81
CA SER A 38 19.21 -5.16 -26.65
C SER A 38 19.54 -5.13 -28.14
N ASN A 39 20.43 -4.22 -28.59
CA ASN A 39 20.88 -4.17 -29.98
C ASN A 39 21.66 -5.43 -30.38
N ALA A 40 22.48 -5.96 -29.48
CA ALA A 40 23.19 -7.23 -29.67
C ALA A 40 22.20 -8.41 -29.81
N VAL A 41 21.19 -8.46 -28.95
CA VAL A 41 20.11 -9.47 -28.99
C VAL A 41 19.32 -9.37 -30.30
N ASP A 42 19.01 -8.16 -30.76
CA ASP A 42 18.32 -7.95 -32.05
C ASP A 42 19.19 -8.41 -33.25
N ALA A 43 20.48 -8.16 -33.21
CA ALA A 43 21.42 -8.61 -34.25
C ALA A 43 21.50 -10.15 -34.29
N MET A 44 21.53 -10.82 -33.13
CA MET A 44 21.52 -12.28 -33.04
C MET A 44 20.16 -12.89 -33.44
N THR A 45 19.06 -12.24 -33.11
CA THR A 45 17.70 -12.65 -33.55
C THR A 45 17.61 -12.61 -35.07
N LYS A 46 18.15 -11.57 -35.70
CA LYS A 46 18.25 -11.46 -37.15
C LYS A 46 19.15 -12.56 -37.75
N MET A 47 20.29 -12.85 -37.10
CA MET A 47 21.19 -13.92 -37.53
C MET A 47 20.49 -15.29 -37.52
N LYS A 48 19.78 -15.60 -36.43
CA LYS A 48 18.98 -16.83 -36.30
C LYS A 48 17.91 -16.93 -37.39
N ALA A 49 17.22 -15.82 -37.70
CA ALA A 49 16.22 -15.80 -38.75
C ALA A 49 16.84 -16.01 -40.15
N VAL A 50 17.98 -15.39 -40.45
CA VAL A 50 18.71 -15.59 -41.71
C VAL A 50 19.21 -17.03 -41.84
N ALA A 51 19.78 -17.61 -40.79
CA ALA A 51 20.27 -18.98 -40.75
C ALA A 51 19.16 -20.04 -40.89
N SER A 52 17.92 -19.70 -40.48
CA SER A 52 16.75 -20.57 -40.62
C SER A 52 16.09 -20.47 -42.02
N GLY A 53 16.51 -19.54 -42.86
CA GLY A 53 16.04 -19.39 -44.24
C GLY A 53 16.69 -20.38 -45.19
N ASP A 54 16.08 -20.60 -46.36
CA ASP A 54 16.44 -21.62 -47.35
C ASP A 54 17.80 -21.32 -48.10
N ASP A 55 18.39 -20.19 -47.86
CA ASP A 55 19.62 -19.72 -48.54
C ASP A 55 20.84 -19.79 -47.60
N SER A 56 21.50 -20.97 -47.59
CA SER A 56 22.89 -21.03 -47.34
C SER A 56 23.40 -21.40 -45.93
N ALA A 57 24.35 -22.30 -45.94
CA ALA A 57 25.34 -22.42 -44.89
C ALA A 57 26.08 -21.07 -44.73
N ILE A 58 25.77 -20.33 -43.66
CA ILE A 58 26.57 -19.17 -43.24
C ILE A 58 27.89 -19.72 -42.73
N GLU A 59 28.98 -19.22 -43.29
CA GLU A 59 30.32 -19.62 -42.88
C GLU A 59 30.51 -19.29 -41.39
N ASP A 60 31.05 -20.23 -40.62
CA ASP A 60 31.32 -20.09 -39.16
C ASP A 60 30.09 -19.80 -38.29
N TYR A 61 28.85 -20.17 -38.67
CA TYR A 61 27.67 -20.04 -37.81
C TYR A 61 27.44 -21.26 -36.92
N SER A 62 27.34 -21.05 -35.62
CA SER A 62 26.81 -22.00 -34.65
C SER A 62 25.77 -21.33 -33.75
N GLU A 63 24.64 -22.01 -33.53
CA GLU A 63 23.62 -21.49 -32.57
C GLU A 63 24.17 -21.37 -31.14
N ASP A 64 25.16 -22.20 -30.79
CA ASP A 64 25.84 -22.16 -29.49
C ASP A 64 26.71 -20.90 -29.30
N ASP A 65 27.05 -20.22 -30.36
CA ASP A 65 27.85 -18.98 -30.33
C ASP A 65 26.99 -17.72 -30.17
N LEU A 66 25.68 -17.85 -30.31
CA LEU A 66 24.76 -16.73 -30.13
C LEU A 66 24.66 -16.33 -28.64
N LYS A 67 25.66 -15.61 -28.17
CA LYS A 67 25.80 -15.09 -26.80
C LYS A 67 26.27 -13.65 -26.84
N VAL A 68 25.73 -12.82 -25.96
CA VAL A 68 26.31 -11.50 -25.71
C VAL A 68 27.42 -11.66 -24.68
N ARG A 69 28.64 -11.20 -25.00
CA ARG A 69 29.76 -11.18 -24.05
C ARG A 69 30.03 -9.76 -23.61
N VAL A 70 30.01 -9.54 -22.31
CA VAL A 70 30.33 -8.25 -21.70
C VAL A 70 31.63 -8.40 -20.92
N SER A 71 32.55 -7.46 -21.08
CA SER A 71 33.78 -7.42 -20.31
C SER A 71 34.13 -6.00 -19.92
N LEU A 72 34.74 -5.83 -18.74
CA LEU A 72 35.23 -4.56 -18.23
C LEU A 72 36.70 -4.66 -17.87
N ASP A 73 37.51 -3.82 -18.49
CA ASP A 73 38.88 -3.53 -18.07
C ASP A 73 38.84 -2.31 -17.15
N GLU A 74 38.89 -2.57 -15.82
CA GLU A 74 38.82 -1.51 -14.80
C GLU A 74 40.09 -0.63 -14.80
N GLU A 75 41.24 -1.12 -15.26
CA GLU A 75 42.48 -0.35 -15.27
C GLU A 75 42.45 0.72 -16.35
N ASN A 76 41.95 0.37 -17.54
CA ASN A 76 41.91 1.28 -18.71
C ASN A 76 40.52 1.95 -18.84
N GLY A 77 39.52 1.55 -18.07
CA GLY A 77 38.13 2.06 -18.16
C GLY A 77 37.44 1.70 -19.47
N ILE A 78 37.66 0.45 -19.96
CA ILE A 78 37.11 0.00 -21.23
C ILE A 78 36.03 -1.05 -20.98
N LEU A 79 34.81 -0.73 -21.37
CA LEU A 79 33.66 -1.66 -21.36
C LEU A 79 33.40 -2.14 -22.78
N THR A 80 33.44 -3.46 -22.98
CA THR A 80 33.21 -4.07 -24.30
C THR A 80 31.94 -4.93 -24.24
N VAL A 81 31.07 -4.78 -25.25
CA VAL A 81 29.91 -5.63 -25.49
C VAL A 81 29.99 -6.23 -26.85
N SER A 82 30.12 -7.55 -26.92
CA SER A 82 30.34 -8.35 -28.16
C SER A 82 29.14 -9.23 -28.45
N ASP A 83 28.69 -9.26 -29.70
CA ASP A 83 27.66 -10.20 -30.18
C ASP A 83 28.16 -11.01 -31.37
N ARG A 84 27.46 -12.09 -31.68
CA ARG A 84 27.64 -12.93 -32.87
C ARG A 84 26.41 -12.86 -33.77
N GLY A 85 25.85 -11.65 -33.92
CA GLY A 85 24.74 -11.35 -34.80
C GLY A 85 25.16 -11.17 -36.26
N ILE A 86 24.27 -10.57 -37.04
CA ILE A 86 24.48 -10.39 -38.48
C ILE A 86 25.64 -9.49 -38.85
N GLY A 87 26.23 -8.75 -37.93
CA GLY A 87 27.25 -7.73 -38.21
C GLY A 87 26.77 -6.66 -39.20
N MET A 88 27.70 -5.78 -39.61
CA MET A 88 27.43 -4.69 -40.55
C MET A 88 28.54 -4.53 -41.56
N THR A 89 28.18 -4.15 -42.82
CA THR A 89 29.09 -3.62 -43.80
C THR A 89 29.36 -2.14 -43.59
N ALA A 90 30.36 -1.54 -44.24
CA ALA A 90 30.62 -0.09 -44.15
C ALA A 90 29.39 0.75 -44.52
N ASP A 91 28.71 0.40 -45.61
CA ASP A 91 27.46 1.08 -46.03
C ASP A 91 26.34 0.96 -44.99
N GLU A 92 26.25 -0.18 -44.29
CA GLU A 92 25.30 -0.41 -43.26
C GLU A 92 25.63 0.39 -41.99
N VAL A 93 26.90 0.53 -41.63
CA VAL A 93 27.35 1.41 -40.54
C VAL A 93 27.01 2.87 -40.87
N GLU A 94 27.30 3.33 -42.09
CA GLU A 94 26.87 4.68 -42.51
C GLU A 94 25.36 4.89 -42.47
N LYS A 95 24.60 3.89 -42.86
CA LYS A 95 23.14 3.97 -42.89
C LYS A 95 22.49 3.89 -41.49
N TYR A 96 22.94 2.97 -40.61
CA TYR A 96 22.24 2.64 -39.36
C TYR A 96 22.89 3.28 -38.11
N ILE A 97 24.21 3.62 -38.21
CA ILE A 97 24.91 4.25 -37.10
C ILE A 97 25.04 5.76 -37.30
N ASN A 98 25.37 6.22 -38.51
CA ASN A 98 25.58 7.65 -38.76
C ASN A 98 24.27 8.45 -39.03
N GLN A 99 23.11 7.77 -39.15
CA GLN A 99 21.82 8.42 -39.29
C GLN A 99 21.01 8.26 -38.01
N VAL A 100 20.88 9.35 -37.24
CA VAL A 100 20.16 9.37 -35.98
C VAL A 100 18.66 9.13 -36.21
N ALA A 101 18.04 8.33 -35.36
CA ALA A 101 16.63 7.94 -35.44
C ALA A 101 16.29 7.09 -36.70
N PHE A 102 17.25 6.41 -37.29
CA PHE A 102 17.03 5.45 -38.36
C PHE A 102 17.20 4.02 -37.84
N SER A 103 16.15 3.20 -37.92
CA SER A 103 16.18 1.81 -37.47
C SER A 103 16.15 0.84 -38.65
N GLY A 104 17.10 -0.07 -38.74
CA GLY A 104 17.10 -1.17 -39.71
C GLY A 104 16.07 -2.27 -39.45
N MET A 105 15.29 -2.14 -38.38
CA MET A 105 14.27 -3.12 -38.02
C MET A 105 13.10 -3.12 -39.02
N SER A 106 12.67 -1.93 -39.48
CA SER A 106 11.60 -1.82 -40.49
C SER A 106 11.90 -2.53 -41.79
N ASP A 107 13.14 -2.35 -42.30
CA ASP A 107 13.60 -2.98 -43.55
C ASP A 107 13.68 -4.52 -43.38
N PHE A 108 14.04 -4.97 -42.17
CA PHE A 108 14.14 -6.39 -41.86
C PHE A 108 12.77 -7.06 -41.72
N ILE A 109 11.83 -6.43 -41.00
CA ILE A 109 10.45 -6.90 -40.85
C ILE A 109 9.75 -7.02 -42.21
N GLU A 110 9.98 -6.09 -43.12
CA GLU A 110 9.38 -6.13 -44.46
C GLU A 110 9.89 -7.33 -45.26
N LYS A 111 11.18 -7.71 -45.09
CA LYS A 111 11.81 -8.83 -45.79
C LYS A 111 11.50 -10.21 -45.20
N TYR A 112 11.28 -10.28 -43.86
CA TYR A 112 11.10 -11.55 -43.12
C TYR A 112 9.83 -11.57 -42.30
N LYS A 113 8.65 -11.28 -42.94
CA LYS A 113 7.36 -11.03 -42.30
C LYS A 113 6.87 -12.10 -41.33
N ASP A 114 7.22 -13.36 -41.53
CA ASP A 114 6.76 -14.50 -40.70
C ASP A 114 7.62 -14.79 -39.46
N THR A 115 8.82 -14.25 -39.40
CA THR A 115 9.78 -14.49 -38.30
C THR A 115 10.15 -13.24 -37.51
N ALA A 116 9.73 -12.06 -37.95
CA ALA A 116 10.30 -10.77 -37.54
C ALA A 116 9.57 -10.03 -36.42
N ASN A 117 8.53 -10.62 -35.82
CA ASN A 117 7.72 -9.90 -34.81
C ASN A 117 8.38 -9.79 -33.41
N THR A 118 9.67 -10.18 -33.31
CA THR A 118 10.40 -10.29 -32.05
C THR A 118 11.44 -9.20 -31.77
N GLY A 119 11.63 -8.24 -32.69
CA GLY A 119 12.61 -7.18 -32.50
C GLY A 119 12.31 -6.26 -31.31
N ILE A 120 13.37 -5.92 -30.56
CA ILE A 120 13.32 -5.08 -29.35
C ILE A 120 13.46 -3.59 -29.74
N GLY A 121 14.37 -3.25 -30.67
CA GLY A 121 14.73 -1.88 -31.01
C GLY A 121 13.89 -1.27 -32.14
N HIS A 122 13.16 -0.19 -31.85
CA HIS A 122 12.29 0.49 -32.84
C HIS A 122 12.71 1.93 -33.20
N PHE A 123 13.46 2.62 -32.36
CA PHE A 123 13.65 4.07 -32.48
C PHE A 123 14.98 4.52 -33.10
N GLY A 124 15.98 3.63 -33.27
CA GLY A 124 17.30 3.98 -33.80
C GLY A 124 18.08 5.01 -32.97
N LEU A 125 17.80 5.09 -31.68
CA LEU A 125 18.42 6.04 -30.75
C LEU A 125 19.25 5.35 -29.66
N GLY A 126 19.02 4.06 -29.42
CA GLY A 126 19.58 3.31 -28.30
C GLY A 126 21.12 3.30 -28.29
N PHE A 127 21.75 3.17 -29.45
CA PHE A 127 23.23 3.18 -29.58
C PHE A 127 23.84 4.47 -29.01
N TYR A 128 23.21 5.61 -29.24
CA TYR A 128 23.73 6.90 -28.78
C TYR A 128 23.75 7.07 -27.27
N SER A 129 23.04 6.23 -26.52
CA SER A 129 23.10 6.21 -25.06
C SER A 129 24.53 5.86 -24.55
N THR A 130 25.35 5.20 -25.33
CA THR A 130 26.76 4.91 -25.00
C THR A 130 27.58 6.16 -24.72
N PHE A 131 27.27 7.27 -25.38
CA PHE A 131 27.93 8.56 -25.17
C PHE A 131 27.51 9.26 -23.87
N MET A 132 26.56 8.72 -23.11
CA MET A 132 26.25 9.22 -21.78
C MET A 132 27.35 8.84 -20.78
N VAL A 133 28.01 7.72 -20.99
CA VAL A 133 29.06 7.18 -20.11
C VAL A 133 30.45 7.16 -20.80
N GLY A 134 30.47 7.06 -22.12
CA GLY A 134 31.67 6.98 -22.92
C GLY A 134 32.24 8.34 -23.35
N LYS A 135 33.56 8.51 -23.24
CA LYS A 135 34.31 9.60 -23.85
C LYS A 135 34.54 9.35 -25.35
N THR A 136 34.78 8.09 -25.71
CA THR A 136 34.95 7.60 -27.08
C THR A 136 34.26 6.24 -27.20
N VAL A 137 33.61 5.99 -28.31
CA VAL A 137 32.98 4.71 -28.63
C VAL A 137 33.56 4.20 -29.97
N GLU A 138 33.92 2.91 -29.97
CA GLU A 138 34.38 2.23 -31.15
C GLU A 138 33.45 1.08 -31.51
N ILE A 139 33.29 0.82 -32.79
CA ILE A 139 32.57 -0.34 -33.34
C ILE A 139 33.55 -1.12 -34.20
N VAL A 140 33.74 -2.40 -33.91
CA VAL A 140 34.40 -3.35 -34.75
C VAL A 140 33.37 -4.38 -35.21
N THR A 141 33.14 -4.47 -36.53
CA THR A 141 32.06 -5.32 -37.04
C THR A 141 32.39 -5.97 -38.36
N ARG A 142 31.89 -7.19 -38.56
CA ARG A 142 31.96 -7.91 -39.82
C ARG A 142 30.58 -8.51 -40.14
N SER A 143 30.10 -8.20 -41.33
CA SER A 143 28.79 -8.71 -41.80
C SER A 143 28.87 -10.19 -42.17
N TYR A 144 27.72 -10.91 -41.98
CA TYR A 144 27.53 -12.29 -42.43
C TYR A 144 27.56 -12.48 -43.95
N LYS A 145 27.52 -11.38 -44.72
CA LYS A 145 27.52 -11.41 -46.19
C LYS A 145 28.87 -11.86 -46.70
N GLU A 146 28.84 -12.78 -47.66
CA GLU A 146 30.07 -13.34 -48.27
C GLU A 146 31.02 -12.23 -48.77
N GLY A 147 32.29 -12.35 -48.45
CA GLY A 147 33.32 -11.40 -48.85
C GLY A 147 33.35 -10.07 -48.07
N SER A 148 32.59 -9.96 -47.00
CA SER A 148 32.58 -8.76 -46.13
C SER A 148 33.91 -8.60 -45.41
N LYS A 149 34.42 -7.36 -45.41
CA LYS A 149 35.59 -6.95 -44.63
C LYS A 149 35.21 -6.54 -43.21
N THR A 150 36.21 -6.49 -42.35
CA THR A 150 36.06 -5.90 -41.02
C THR A 150 35.98 -4.38 -41.13
N VAL A 151 35.04 -3.78 -40.46
CA VAL A 151 34.80 -2.33 -40.42
C VAL A 151 35.15 -1.83 -39.03
N HIS A 152 35.99 -0.84 -38.94
CA HIS A 152 36.28 -0.09 -37.73
C HIS A 152 35.63 1.30 -37.82
N TRP A 153 34.84 1.65 -36.82
CA TRP A 153 34.22 2.95 -36.69
C TRP A 153 34.53 3.53 -35.32
N THR A 154 34.85 4.81 -35.25
CA THR A 154 35.20 5.48 -34.00
C THR A 154 34.58 6.88 -33.95
N CYS A 155 34.05 7.27 -32.80
CA CYS A 155 33.49 8.59 -32.54
C CYS A 155 33.74 9.04 -31.10
N ALA A 156 34.11 10.32 -30.93
CA ALA A 156 34.33 10.92 -29.62
C ALA A 156 33.14 11.70 -29.08
N GLY A 157 31.91 11.32 -29.49
CA GLY A 157 30.70 12.02 -29.07
C GLY A 157 30.52 13.40 -29.68
N THR A 158 31.17 13.63 -30.81
CA THR A 158 31.02 14.80 -31.69
C THR A 158 30.35 14.37 -33.01
N PRO A 159 29.94 15.30 -33.89
CA PRO A 159 29.38 14.93 -35.18
C PRO A 159 30.36 14.22 -36.12
N GLU A 160 31.63 14.25 -35.78
CA GLU A 160 32.70 13.69 -36.60
C GLU A 160 32.96 12.24 -36.18
N PHE A 161 33.13 11.36 -37.15
CA PHE A 161 33.49 9.96 -36.98
C PHE A 161 34.64 9.57 -37.90
N GLN A 162 35.30 8.45 -37.62
CA GLN A 162 36.25 7.79 -38.49
C GLN A 162 35.71 6.42 -38.83
N LEU A 163 35.78 6.03 -40.10
CA LEU A 163 35.38 4.72 -40.59
C LEU A 163 36.46 4.19 -41.53
N GLU A 164 36.90 2.96 -41.25
CA GLU A 164 37.96 2.27 -42.04
C GLU A 164 37.55 0.80 -42.29
N GLU A 165 37.71 0.33 -43.50
CA GLU A 165 37.64 -1.10 -43.83
C GLU A 165 39.03 -1.71 -43.75
N THR A 166 39.16 -2.79 -42.98
CA THR A 166 40.44 -3.51 -42.82
C THR A 166 40.31 -4.95 -43.29
N ASN A 167 41.44 -5.60 -43.47
CA ASN A 167 41.51 -7.04 -43.75
C ASN A 167 41.80 -7.85 -42.48
N ASP A 168 41.61 -7.26 -41.31
CA ASP A 168 41.79 -7.96 -40.05
C ASP A 168 40.77 -9.07 -39.93
N GLU A 169 41.19 -10.22 -39.39
CA GLU A 169 40.29 -11.34 -39.15
C GLU A 169 39.42 -11.05 -37.93
N HIS A 170 38.21 -10.55 -38.15
CA HIS A 170 37.15 -10.44 -37.11
C HIS A 170 36.10 -11.50 -37.38
N GLN A 171 35.56 -12.11 -36.34
CA GLN A 171 34.43 -13.03 -36.47
C GLN A 171 33.16 -12.28 -36.90
N ILE A 172 32.19 -12.98 -37.53
CA ILE A 172 30.91 -12.39 -37.86
C ILE A 172 30.25 -11.91 -36.56
N GLY A 173 29.74 -10.67 -36.55
CA GLY A 173 29.14 -10.02 -35.39
C GLY A 173 29.63 -8.59 -35.17
N THR A 174 29.45 -8.08 -33.99
CA THR A 174 29.78 -6.69 -33.61
C THR A 174 30.35 -6.61 -32.21
N ASP A 175 31.46 -5.88 -32.06
CA ASP A 175 32.02 -5.48 -30.78
C ASP A 175 31.81 -3.97 -30.62
N ILE A 176 31.10 -3.57 -29.57
CA ILE A 176 30.93 -2.18 -29.12
C ILE A 176 31.89 -1.93 -27.97
N ILE A 177 32.88 -1.05 -28.18
CA ILE A 177 33.94 -0.74 -27.22
C ILE A 177 33.74 0.67 -26.73
N ILE A 178 33.48 0.81 -25.42
CA ILE A 178 33.14 2.07 -24.77
C ILE A 178 34.30 2.46 -23.86
N HIS A 179 35.00 3.55 -24.19
CA HIS A 179 35.99 4.15 -23.33
C HIS A 179 35.28 5.07 -22.33
N LEU A 180 35.15 4.60 -21.10
CA LEU A 180 34.42 5.32 -20.04
C LEU A 180 35.04 6.68 -19.74
N ASN A 181 34.23 7.67 -19.48
CA ASN A 181 34.68 9.01 -19.09
C ASN A 181 35.10 9.03 -17.62
N LEU A 182 36.29 8.54 -17.30
CA LEU A 182 36.82 8.47 -15.93
C LEU A 182 37.16 9.84 -15.31
N GLU A 183 37.04 10.95 -16.07
CA GLU A 183 37.16 12.32 -15.57
C GLU A 183 35.89 12.74 -14.82
N ASP A 184 34.77 12.06 -15.09
CA ASP A 184 33.49 12.21 -14.37
C ASP A 184 33.45 11.21 -13.20
N GLU A 185 33.41 11.72 -11.98
CA GLU A 185 33.42 10.90 -10.76
C GLU A 185 32.17 10.02 -10.62
N GLU A 186 31.01 10.43 -11.13
CA GLU A 186 29.79 9.62 -11.13
C GLU A 186 29.97 8.42 -12.05
N ILE A 187 30.44 8.64 -13.29
CA ILE A 187 30.67 7.59 -14.25
C ILE A 187 31.73 6.62 -13.75
N LYS A 188 32.83 7.13 -13.19
CA LYS A 188 33.92 6.32 -12.65
C LYS A 188 33.44 5.43 -11.51
N ASN A 189 32.63 5.96 -10.58
CA ASN A 189 32.16 5.22 -9.41
C ASN A 189 31.06 4.20 -9.75
N ASP A 190 30.19 4.52 -10.71
CA ASP A 190 29.00 3.70 -11.00
C ASP A 190 29.23 2.71 -12.15
N PHE A 191 30.15 2.97 -13.07
CA PHE A 191 30.33 2.12 -14.26
C PHE A 191 31.74 1.52 -14.43
N ASN A 192 32.76 1.99 -13.71
CA ASN A 192 34.08 1.38 -13.73
C ASN A 192 34.29 0.38 -12.59
N SER A 193 33.31 -0.47 -12.34
CA SER A 193 33.37 -1.54 -11.36
C SER A 193 32.65 -2.79 -11.87
N LYS A 194 33.35 -3.94 -11.82
CA LYS A 194 32.75 -5.23 -12.25
C LYS A 194 31.53 -5.60 -11.48
N ASP A 195 31.48 -5.33 -10.16
CA ASP A 195 30.31 -5.64 -9.33
C ASP A 195 29.11 -4.78 -9.76
N LYS A 196 29.33 -3.49 -9.99
CA LYS A 196 28.28 -2.58 -10.46
C LYS A 196 27.74 -2.97 -11.84
N ILE A 197 28.63 -3.27 -12.81
CA ILE A 197 28.20 -3.73 -14.12
C ILE A 197 27.44 -5.05 -14.03
N ARG A 198 27.86 -5.99 -13.17
CA ARG A 198 27.12 -7.24 -12.92
C ARG A 198 25.71 -6.97 -12.38
N ASP A 199 25.56 -6.07 -11.45
CA ASP A 199 24.27 -5.69 -10.88
C ASP A 199 23.35 -5.05 -11.94
N LEU A 200 23.91 -4.17 -12.80
CA LEU A 200 23.19 -3.58 -13.92
C LEU A 200 22.77 -4.62 -14.96
N LEU A 201 23.62 -5.55 -15.31
CA LEU A 201 23.28 -6.65 -16.22
C LEU A 201 22.18 -7.53 -15.63
N LYS A 202 22.24 -7.86 -14.33
CA LYS A 202 21.16 -8.56 -13.64
C LYS A 202 19.86 -7.79 -13.63
N LYS A 203 19.91 -6.48 -13.43
CA LYS A 203 18.73 -5.61 -13.42
C LYS A 203 18.05 -5.55 -14.80
N TYR A 204 18.82 -5.28 -15.83
CA TYR A 204 18.28 -4.95 -17.16
C TYR A 204 18.24 -6.11 -18.14
N CYS A 205 19.12 -7.12 -17.99
CA CYS A 205 19.36 -8.11 -19.03
C CYS A 205 19.10 -9.56 -18.63
N ARG A 206 18.70 -9.82 -17.37
CA ARG A 206 18.58 -11.19 -16.84
C ARG A 206 17.57 -12.09 -17.55
N PHE A 207 16.63 -11.54 -18.30
CA PHE A 207 15.61 -12.30 -19.04
C PHE A 207 15.73 -12.18 -20.55
N MET A 208 16.89 -11.75 -21.02
CA MET A 208 17.16 -11.71 -22.45
C MET A 208 17.08 -13.12 -23.09
N PRO A 209 16.64 -13.21 -24.36
CA PRO A 209 16.42 -14.51 -25.01
C PRO A 209 17.70 -15.24 -25.40
N PHE A 210 18.84 -14.58 -25.29
CA PHE A 210 20.18 -15.17 -25.51
C PHE A 210 21.04 -15.00 -24.26
N PRO A 211 21.98 -15.93 -24.00
CA PRO A 211 22.89 -15.84 -22.88
C PRO A 211 23.68 -14.52 -22.87
N VAL A 212 23.73 -13.87 -21.70
CA VAL A 212 24.56 -12.69 -21.45
C VAL A 212 25.67 -13.08 -20.49
N ILE A 213 26.88 -13.18 -21.00
CA ILE A 213 28.04 -13.67 -20.28
C ILE A 213 28.85 -12.49 -19.74
N PHE A 214 29.12 -12.50 -18.42
CA PHE A 214 29.96 -11.50 -17.78
C PHE A 214 31.05 -12.14 -16.92
N GLY A 215 32.19 -12.36 -17.49
CA GLY A 215 33.35 -13.01 -16.86
C GLY A 215 33.14 -14.51 -16.67
N LYS A 216 33.72 -15.06 -15.60
CA LYS A 216 33.68 -16.47 -15.24
C LYS A 216 32.96 -16.68 -13.93
N LYS A 217 32.35 -17.83 -13.76
CA LYS A 217 31.77 -18.25 -12.48
C LYS A 217 32.88 -18.32 -11.44
N GLN A 218 32.56 -17.82 -10.23
CA GLN A 218 33.48 -17.82 -9.12
C GLN A 218 33.17 -18.94 -8.14
N LYS A 219 34.21 -19.56 -7.58
CA LYS A 219 34.14 -20.55 -6.56
C LYS A 219 34.98 -20.12 -5.37
N TRP A 220 34.47 -20.26 -4.17
CA TRP A 220 35.23 -20.01 -2.96
C TRP A 220 36.33 -21.04 -2.77
N ASP A 221 37.57 -20.58 -2.73
CA ASP A 221 38.73 -21.41 -2.40
C ASP A 221 39.09 -21.21 -0.93
N SER A 222 38.84 -22.23 -0.11
CA SER A 222 39.11 -22.20 1.33
C SER A 222 40.62 -22.16 1.65
N SER A 223 41.48 -22.59 0.73
CA SER A 223 42.92 -22.58 0.92
C SER A 223 43.52 -21.18 0.70
N LEU A 224 42.93 -20.41 -0.20
CA LEU A 224 43.34 -19.04 -0.52
C LEU A 224 42.50 -17.98 0.22
N GLY A 225 41.39 -18.36 0.85
CA GLY A 225 40.49 -17.45 1.53
C GLY A 225 39.85 -16.40 0.63
N LYS A 226 39.66 -16.71 -0.67
CA LYS A 226 39.12 -15.82 -1.69
C LYS A 226 38.35 -16.58 -2.76
N ASN A 227 37.48 -15.86 -3.47
CA ASN A 227 36.87 -16.40 -4.69
C ASN A 227 37.91 -16.50 -5.81
N ILE A 228 37.91 -17.60 -6.54
CA ILE A 228 38.69 -17.83 -7.75
C ILE A 228 37.79 -18.09 -8.94
N ASP A 229 38.15 -17.60 -10.10
CA ASP A 229 37.44 -17.86 -11.35
C ASP A 229 37.56 -19.34 -11.72
N THR A 230 36.46 -19.91 -12.20
CA THR A 230 36.40 -21.26 -12.79
C THR A 230 36.58 -21.16 -14.31
N ASP A 231 36.61 -22.32 -15.00
CA ASP A 231 36.63 -22.35 -16.45
C ASP A 231 35.26 -22.06 -17.10
N GLU A 232 34.16 -22.08 -16.29
CA GLU A 232 32.82 -21.86 -16.78
C GLU A 232 32.48 -20.39 -16.95
N ASP A 233 31.79 -20.06 -18.05
CA ASP A 233 31.26 -18.73 -18.29
C ASP A 233 30.18 -18.40 -17.21
N ASP A 234 30.16 -17.13 -16.71
CA ASP A 234 29.15 -16.65 -15.83
C ASP A 234 27.99 -16.06 -16.66
N ASP A 235 26.95 -16.88 -16.85
CA ASP A 235 25.75 -16.48 -17.54
C ASP A 235 24.81 -15.75 -16.56
N ILE A 236 24.53 -14.48 -16.86
CA ILE A 236 23.65 -13.62 -16.06
C ILE A 236 22.16 -13.92 -16.33
N THR A 237 21.86 -14.58 -17.47
CA THR A 237 20.46 -14.81 -17.86
C THR A 237 19.84 -15.98 -17.10
N ILE A 238 18.54 -15.83 -16.85
CA ILE A 238 17.67 -16.89 -16.34
C ILE A 238 16.45 -17.01 -17.24
N GLU A 239 15.81 -18.17 -17.20
CA GLU A 239 14.59 -18.40 -17.97
C GLU A 239 13.46 -17.45 -17.54
N ALA A 240 12.84 -16.78 -18.50
CA ALA A 240 11.62 -16.00 -18.31
C ALA A 240 10.42 -16.95 -18.14
N LEU A 241 10.24 -17.46 -16.92
CA LEU A 241 9.27 -18.52 -16.59
C LEU A 241 7.84 -18.18 -17.03
N TRP A 242 7.48 -16.88 -17.09
CA TRP A 242 6.17 -16.42 -17.54
C TRP A 242 5.91 -16.61 -19.04
N ASN A 243 6.89 -16.96 -19.83
CA ASN A 243 6.72 -17.31 -21.26
C ASN A 243 6.20 -18.72 -21.45
N ARG A 244 6.34 -19.60 -20.46
CA ARG A 244 5.76 -20.94 -20.48
C ARG A 244 4.27 -20.90 -20.20
N ARG A 245 3.52 -21.90 -20.65
CA ARG A 245 2.11 -22.01 -20.30
C ARG A 245 1.97 -22.38 -18.81
N PRO A 246 0.96 -21.84 -18.10
CA PRO A 246 0.76 -22.16 -16.68
C PRO A 246 0.66 -23.65 -16.37
N ALA A 247 0.15 -24.45 -17.31
CA ALA A 247 0.01 -25.90 -17.16
C ALA A 247 1.36 -26.68 -17.24
N ASP A 248 2.39 -26.03 -17.79
CA ASP A 248 3.71 -26.63 -18.02
C ASP A 248 4.72 -26.23 -16.92
N VAL A 249 4.27 -25.51 -15.87
CA VAL A 249 5.12 -25.03 -14.79
C VAL A 249 4.66 -25.63 -13.47
N THR A 250 5.59 -26.22 -12.74
CA THR A 250 5.35 -26.85 -11.44
C THR A 250 5.40 -25.84 -10.29
N ASP A 251 4.80 -26.17 -9.15
CA ASP A 251 4.83 -25.37 -7.94
C ASP A 251 6.26 -25.09 -7.44
N ASP A 252 7.15 -26.09 -7.56
CA ASP A 252 8.56 -25.93 -7.15
C ASP A 252 9.32 -24.94 -8.06
N GLU A 253 9.01 -24.93 -9.37
CA GLU A 253 9.57 -23.96 -10.30
C GLU A 253 9.11 -22.53 -9.97
N TYR A 254 7.84 -22.31 -9.60
CA TYR A 254 7.36 -21.00 -9.15
C TYR A 254 8.07 -20.54 -7.88
N LYS A 255 8.27 -21.43 -6.90
CA LYS A 255 8.98 -21.10 -5.66
C LYS A 255 10.45 -20.78 -5.92
N LYS A 256 11.12 -21.58 -6.74
CA LYS A 256 12.49 -21.35 -7.15
C LYS A 256 12.63 -19.99 -7.84
N PHE A 257 11.76 -19.70 -8.79
CA PHE A 257 11.72 -18.44 -9.50
C PHE A 257 11.50 -17.24 -8.56
N TYR A 258 10.61 -17.37 -7.56
CA TYR A 258 10.41 -16.36 -6.54
C TYR A 258 11.69 -16.06 -5.75
N HIS A 259 12.41 -17.10 -5.32
CA HIS A 259 13.67 -16.93 -4.58
C HIS A 259 14.83 -16.39 -5.46
N GLU A 260 14.81 -16.64 -6.75
CA GLU A 260 15.73 -16.03 -7.71
C GLU A 260 15.48 -14.54 -7.89
N LEU A 261 14.20 -14.12 -7.86
CA LEU A 261 13.83 -12.70 -7.94
C LEU A 261 14.06 -11.96 -6.61
N TYR A 262 13.72 -12.61 -5.50
CA TYR A 262 13.70 -12.01 -4.16
C TYR A 262 14.51 -12.87 -3.16
N PRO A 263 15.86 -12.86 -3.27
CA PRO A 263 16.71 -13.65 -2.39
C PRO A 263 16.52 -13.25 -0.93
N GLY A 264 16.32 -14.24 -0.07
CA GLY A 264 16.15 -14.02 1.38
C GLY A 264 14.71 -13.80 1.86
N ASN A 265 13.74 -13.68 0.95
CA ASN A 265 12.33 -13.65 1.32
C ASN A 265 11.83 -15.07 1.68
N GLU A 266 10.80 -15.16 2.54
CA GLU A 266 10.10 -16.41 2.79
C GLU A 266 9.32 -16.86 1.55
N GLU A 267 8.98 -18.15 1.47
CA GLU A 267 8.15 -18.68 0.38
C GLU A 267 6.85 -17.86 0.23
N PRO A 268 6.43 -17.56 -1.01
CA PRO A 268 5.18 -16.86 -1.25
C PRO A 268 4.00 -17.73 -0.83
N MET A 269 2.94 -17.11 -0.35
CA MET A 269 1.72 -17.79 0.03
C MET A 269 1.02 -18.44 -1.17
N LEU A 270 0.96 -17.69 -2.28
CA LEU A 270 0.39 -18.12 -3.56
C LEU A 270 0.96 -17.31 -4.71
N TRP A 271 0.71 -17.78 -5.94
CA TRP A 271 1.10 -17.10 -7.17
C TRP A 271 -0.01 -17.15 -8.21
N ILE A 272 0.07 -16.19 -9.11
CA ILE A 272 -0.89 -16.03 -10.21
C ILE A 272 -0.08 -15.89 -11.49
N HIS A 273 -0.18 -16.88 -12.38
CA HIS A 273 0.45 -16.84 -13.68
C HIS A 273 -0.50 -16.15 -14.68
N LEU A 274 -0.11 -14.99 -15.16
CA LEU A 274 -0.80 -14.23 -16.20
C LEU A 274 -0.33 -14.75 -17.55
N TYR A 275 -1.26 -15.16 -18.40
CA TYR A 275 -0.97 -15.65 -19.74
C TYR A 275 -2.15 -15.36 -20.67
N ALA A 276 -2.00 -14.34 -21.52
CA ALA A 276 -2.98 -13.92 -22.49
C ALA A 276 -2.28 -13.44 -23.77
N SER A 277 -2.81 -13.79 -24.96
CA SER A 277 -2.25 -13.42 -26.25
C SER A 277 -3.19 -12.60 -27.13
N ASP A 278 -4.48 -12.51 -26.78
CA ASP A 278 -5.51 -11.78 -27.53
C ASP A 278 -6.57 -11.23 -26.56
N PRO A 279 -7.01 -10.00 -26.66
CA PRO A 279 -6.59 -8.93 -27.59
C PRO A 279 -5.32 -8.18 -27.17
N ILE A 280 -4.64 -8.60 -26.12
CA ILE A 280 -3.45 -7.96 -25.54
C ILE A 280 -2.47 -9.06 -25.18
N ASP A 281 -1.21 -8.97 -25.65
CA ASP A 281 -0.16 -9.84 -25.18
C ASP A 281 0.23 -9.41 -23.75
N LEU A 282 -0.13 -10.26 -22.79
CA LEU A 282 0.13 -10.06 -21.38
C LEU A 282 0.60 -11.35 -20.76
N ARG A 283 1.78 -11.33 -20.23
CA ARG A 283 2.38 -12.44 -19.50
C ARG A 283 2.90 -11.94 -18.16
N GLY A 284 3.11 -12.83 -17.23
CA GLY A 284 3.66 -12.43 -15.94
C GLY A 284 3.37 -13.44 -14.85
N ILE A 285 4.05 -13.27 -13.73
CA ILE A 285 3.80 -14.05 -12.53
C ILE A 285 3.75 -13.07 -11.36
N LEU A 286 2.62 -13.03 -10.67
CA LEU A 286 2.43 -12.24 -9.46
C LEU A 286 2.41 -13.16 -8.25
N PHE A 287 3.08 -12.76 -7.19
CA PHE A 287 3.20 -13.49 -5.94
C PHE A 287 2.58 -12.71 -4.79
N PHE A 288 1.86 -13.40 -3.92
CA PHE A 288 1.47 -12.88 -2.61
C PHE A 288 2.57 -13.24 -1.61
N PRO A 289 3.34 -12.27 -1.12
CA PRO A 289 4.37 -12.52 -0.13
C PRO A 289 3.73 -12.85 1.23
N LYS A 290 4.41 -13.62 2.07
CA LYS A 290 4.08 -13.70 3.49
C LYS A 290 4.61 -12.45 4.18
N THR A 291 3.72 -11.64 4.71
CA THR A 291 4.05 -10.39 5.38
C THR A 291 4.17 -10.61 6.88
N ARG A 292 5.39 -10.62 7.42
CA ARG A 292 5.64 -10.54 8.86
C ARG A 292 5.68 -9.10 9.37
N ASP A 293 5.95 -8.14 8.50
CA ASP A 293 6.17 -6.75 8.90
C ASP A 293 4.93 -5.90 8.63
N LYS A 294 4.37 -5.33 9.70
CA LYS A 294 3.18 -4.46 9.64
C LYS A 294 3.46 -3.07 9.05
N ASN A 295 4.70 -2.77 8.66
CA ASN A 295 5.10 -1.51 8.01
C ASN A 295 4.94 -1.58 6.47
N PHE A 296 3.82 -2.02 6.04
CA PHE A 296 3.43 -2.38 4.68
C PHE A 296 3.59 -1.26 3.63
N PHE A 297 3.59 -0.01 4.06
CA PHE A 297 3.63 1.15 3.15
C PHE A 297 5.04 1.55 2.67
N ILE A 298 6.09 0.84 3.09
CA ILE A 298 7.48 1.26 2.87
C ILE A 298 8.14 0.57 1.67
N HIS A 299 7.68 -0.64 1.28
CA HIS A 299 8.26 -1.39 0.15
C HIS A 299 7.34 -1.29 -1.08
N ARG A 300 7.71 -0.40 -2.03
CA ARG A 300 6.96 -0.14 -3.28
C ARG A 300 7.53 -0.83 -4.52
N ASP A 301 8.60 -1.60 -4.38
CA ASP A 301 9.39 -2.14 -5.50
C ASP A 301 9.12 -3.63 -5.73
N GLY A 302 7.86 -4.05 -5.60
CA GLY A 302 7.48 -5.46 -5.68
C GLY A 302 7.22 -6.01 -7.08
N ILE A 303 6.76 -5.18 -8.02
CA ILE A 303 6.41 -5.60 -9.37
C ILE A 303 7.32 -4.91 -10.37
N SER A 304 8.00 -5.70 -11.21
CA SER A 304 8.80 -5.21 -12.31
C SER A 304 8.07 -5.34 -13.65
N LEU A 305 8.11 -4.28 -14.46
CA LEU A 305 7.53 -4.24 -15.79
C LEU A 305 8.58 -4.58 -16.83
N TYR A 306 8.22 -5.49 -17.72
CA TYR A 306 8.99 -5.90 -18.90
C TYR A 306 8.17 -5.66 -20.17
N SER A 307 8.87 -5.54 -21.28
CA SER A 307 8.30 -5.60 -22.62
C SER A 307 9.19 -6.48 -23.48
N LYS A 308 8.64 -7.59 -23.97
CA LYS A 308 9.39 -8.61 -24.74
C LYS A 308 10.67 -9.08 -24.00
N ASN A 309 10.52 -9.40 -22.72
CA ASN A 309 11.57 -9.79 -21.80
C ASN A 309 12.64 -8.70 -21.47
N VAL A 310 12.45 -7.47 -21.97
CA VAL A 310 13.35 -6.34 -21.66
C VAL A 310 12.78 -5.54 -20.50
N PHE A 311 13.61 -5.28 -19.51
CA PHE A 311 13.24 -4.49 -18.35
C PHE A 311 12.84 -3.06 -18.75
N VAL A 312 11.69 -2.61 -18.26
CA VAL A 312 11.16 -1.25 -18.47
C VAL A 312 11.35 -0.43 -17.21
N THR A 313 10.74 -0.86 -16.11
CA THR A 313 10.81 -0.16 -14.82
C THR A 313 10.35 -1.08 -13.68
N ASP A 314 10.80 -0.78 -12.47
CA ASP A 314 10.33 -1.30 -11.19
C ASP A 314 9.55 -0.23 -10.40
N ASP A 315 9.58 1.04 -10.84
CA ASP A 315 8.74 2.10 -10.28
C ASP A 315 7.39 2.17 -11.03
N MET A 316 6.38 1.57 -10.40
CA MET A 316 5.01 1.55 -10.94
C MET A 316 4.22 2.84 -10.66
N LYS A 317 4.82 3.85 -10.02
CA LYS A 317 4.15 5.12 -9.75
C LYS A 317 3.79 5.86 -11.04
N GLY A 318 2.51 6.21 -11.14
CA GLY A 318 2.01 6.91 -12.32
C GLY A 318 1.79 6.01 -13.55
N ILE A 319 2.11 4.73 -13.45
CA ILE A 319 1.75 3.72 -14.44
C ILE A 319 0.45 3.06 -13.97
N GLU A 320 -0.69 3.44 -14.56
CA GLU A 320 -2.01 2.90 -14.21
C GLU A 320 -2.20 1.41 -14.64
N LEU A 321 -1.12 0.69 -14.87
CA LEU A 321 -1.15 -0.72 -15.27
C LEU A 321 -1.57 -1.62 -14.11
N VAL A 322 -1.13 -1.29 -12.91
CA VAL A 322 -1.46 -2.01 -11.68
C VAL A 322 -2.03 -1.01 -10.69
N PRO A 323 -3.27 -1.22 -10.21
CA PRO A 323 -3.86 -0.36 -9.17
C PRO A 323 -2.98 -0.31 -7.91
N ASP A 324 -3.06 0.79 -7.16
CA ASP A 324 -2.23 1.02 -5.97
C ASP A 324 -2.29 -0.11 -4.94
N TYR A 325 -3.46 -0.69 -4.72
CA TYR A 325 -3.61 -1.81 -3.78
C TYR A 325 -2.94 -3.10 -4.27
N MET A 326 -2.67 -3.25 -5.57
CA MET A 326 -1.93 -4.38 -6.12
C MET A 326 -0.41 -4.20 -6.06
N GLN A 327 0.10 -3.01 -5.77
CA GLN A 327 1.53 -2.78 -5.53
C GLN A 327 2.04 -3.51 -4.27
N LEU A 328 1.16 -4.12 -3.51
CA LEU A 328 1.47 -5.02 -2.41
C LEU A 328 1.93 -6.42 -2.88
N LEU A 329 1.74 -6.73 -4.15
CA LEU A 329 2.19 -7.98 -4.76
C LEU A 329 3.64 -7.83 -5.23
N PHE A 330 4.32 -8.96 -5.30
CA PHE A 330 5.65 -9.10 -5.90
C PHE A 330 5.51 -9.79 -7.26
N GLY A 331 6.47 -9.60 -8.15
CA GLY A 331 6.51 -10.34 -9.39
C GLY A 331 6.91 -9.56 -10.62
N VAL A 332 6.52 -10.10 -11.76
CA VAL A 332 6.86 -9.56 -13.07
C VAL A 332 5.61 -9.48 -13.94
N ILE A 333 5.53 -8.42 -14.74
CA ILE A 333 4.53 -8.25 -15.79
C ILE A 333 5.28 -7.95 -17.08
N ASP A 334 5.00 -8.69 -18.14
CA ASP A 334 5.51 -8.49 -19.48
C ASP A 334 4.34 -8.20 -20.43
N THR A 335 4.39 -7.07 -21.12
CA THR A 335 3.34 -6.66 -22.06
C THR A 335 3.93 -5.83 -23.19
N ASP A 336 3.32 -5.91 -24.37
CA ASP A 336 3.71 -5.16 -25.56
C ASP A 336 2.96 -3.82 -25.74
N VAL A 337 2.38 -3.30 -24.66
CA VAL A 337 1.80 -1.95 -24.66
C VAL A 337 2.85 -0.93 -25.06
N GLU A 338 2.47 0.02 -25.93
CA GLU A 338 3.39 1.03 -26.46
C GLU A 338 4.14 1.78 -25.34
N LEU A 339 5.47 1.79 -25.48
CA LEU A 339 6.40 2.47 -24.61
C LEU A 339 6.73 3.86 -25.14
N ASN A 340 7.14 4.77 -24.24
CA ASN A 340 7.75 6.02 -24.65
C ASN A 340 9.13 5.79 -25.32
N VAL A 341 9.72 6.84 -25.91
CA VAL A 341 11.00 6.75 -26.64
C VAL A 341 12.14 6.23 -25.76
N SER A 342 12.16 6.59 -24.47
CA SER A 342 13.17 6.08 -23.51
C SER A 342 12.83 4.70 -22.95
N ARG A 343 11.71 4.11 -23.33
CA ARG A 343 11.17 2.85 -22.78
C ARG A 343 11.08 2.84 -21.25
N SER A 344 10.83 3.98 -20.65
CA SER A 344 10.74 4.11 -19.18
C SER A 344 9.32 4.08 -18.67
N TYR A 345 8.29 4.31 -19.52
CA TYR A 345 6.87 4.25 -19.18
C TYR A 345 5.98 4.03 -20.39
N LEU A 346 4.72 3.64 -20.11
CA LEU A 346 3.70 3.30 -21.11
C LEU A 346 2.99 4.57 -21.63
N GLN A 347 2.63 4.60 -22.93
CA GLN A 347 2.01 5.77 -23.55
C GLN A 347 0.50 5.65 -23.75
N ASN A 348 -0.03 4.44 -23.97
CA ASN A 348 -1.42 4.26 -24.38
C ASN A 348 -2.36 4.00 -23.21
N SER A 349 -2.99 5.05 -22.69
CA SER A 349 -3.91 4.98 -21.53
C SER A 349 -5.13 4.06 -21.73
N GLY A 350 -5.60 3.89 -22.96
CA GLY A 350 -6.75 3.04 -23.25
C GLY A 350 -6.45 1.55 -23.15
N GLN A 351 -5.29 1.13 -23.64
CA GLN A 351 -4.82 -0.25 -23.53
C GLN A 351 -4.41 -0.56 -22.09
N ILE A 352 -3.70 0.36 -21.43
CA ILE A 352 -3.27 0.21 -20.03
C ILE A 352 -4.48 -0.12 -19.13
N LYS A 353 -5.59 0.62 -19.25
CA LYS A 353 -6.81 0.35 -18.47
C LYS A 353 -7.41 -1.04 -18.71
N LYS A 354 -7.36 -1.54 -19.95
CA LYS A 354 -7.84 -2.89 -20.26
C LYS A 354 -6.96 -3.96 -19.64
N VAL A 355 -5.64 -3.79 -19.71
CA VAL A 355 -4.66 -4.70 -19.09
C VAL A 355 -4.85 -4.69 -17.57
N SER A 356 -4.95 -3.52 -16.95
CA SER A 356 -5.20 -3.37 -15.52
C SER A 356 -6.46 -4.12 -15.08
N GLN A 357 -7.57 -3.93 -15.78
CA GLN A 357 -8.82 -4.63 -15.47
C GLN A 357 -8.71 -6.16 -15.62
N TYR A 358 -7.94 -6.61 -16.62
CA TYR A 358 -7.68 -8.04 -16.80
C TYR A 358 -6.85 -8.62 -15.66
N ILE A 359 -5.79 -7.94 -15.24
CA ILE A 359 -4.94 -8.34 -14.10
C ILE A 359 -5.81 -8.45 -12.84
N VAL A 360 -6.58 -7.40 -12.51
CA VAL A 360 -7.50 -7.38 -11.37
C VAL A 360 -8.44 -8.58 -11.41
N LYS A 361 -9.05 -8.83 -12.58
CA LYS A 361 -9.95 -9.97 -12.76
C LYS A 361 -9.24 -11.29 -12.46
N LYS A 362 -8.05 -11.52 -13.03
CA LYS A 362 -7.30 -12.78 -12.85
C LYS A 362 -6.88 -13.00 -11.41
N VAL A 363 -6.48 -11.94 -10.71
CA VAL A 363 -6.17 -11.99 -9.28
C VAL A 363 -7.39 -12.40 -8.46
N CYS A 364 -8.53 -11.75 -8.67
CA CYS A 364 -9.77 -12.08 -7.98
C CYS A 364 -10.25 -13.50 -8.29
N ASP A 365 -10.20 -13.90 -9.57
CA ASP A 365 -10.60 -15.27 -10.00
C ASP A 365 -9.74 -16.33 -9.32
N LYS A 366 -8.43 -16.10 -9.18
CA LYS A 366 -7.51 -17.04 -8.50
C LYS A 366 -7.80 -17.12 -7.01
N LEU A 367 -8.01 -15.99 -6.33
CA LEU A 367 -8.35 -15.96 -4.91
C LEU A 367 -9.67 -16.71 -4.64
N LYS A 368 -10.69 -16.47 -5.47
CA LYS A 368 -11.96 -17.19 -5.41
C LYS A 368 -11.80 -18.71 -5.65
N SER A 369 -10.98 -19.10 -6.63
CA SER A 369 -10.68 -20.51 -6.92
C SER A 369 -10.06 -21.20 -5.69
N ILE A 370 -9.06 -20.57 -5.04
CA ILE A 370 -8.41 -21.13 -3.86
C ILE A 370 -9.42 -21.30 -2.71
N LEU A 371 -10.27 -20.30 -2.45
CA LEU A 371 -11.32 -20.41 -1.44
C LEU A 371 -12.26 -21.61 -1.71
N THR A 372 -12.58 -21.86 -2.99
CA THR A 372 -13.51 -22.91 -3.38
C THR A 372 -12.86 -24.29 -3.35
N GLU A 373 -11.60 -24.41 -3.77
CA GLU A 373 -10.88 -25.68 -3.91
C GLU A 373 -10.23 -26.11 -2.60
N ASP A 374 -9.69 -25.19 -1.82
CA ASP A 374 -9.00 -25.42 -0.55
C ASP A 374 -9.25 -24.28 0.43
N ARG A 375 -10.44 -24.26 1.01
CA ARG A 375 -10.86 -23.26 1.99
C ARG A 375 -9.86 -23.12 3.14
N LYS A 376 -9.31 -24.25 3.64
CA LYS A 376 -8.37 -24.22 4.76
C LYS A 376 -7.09 -23.46 4.42
N LYS A 377 -6.52 -23.69 3.24
CA LYS A 377 -5.35 -22.98 2.73
C LYS A 377 -5.63 -21.47 2.61
N PHE A 378 -6.83 -21.10 2.17
CA PHE A 378 -7.25 -19.71 2.05
C PHE A 378 -7.39 -19.04 3.44
N GLU A 379 -8.00 -19.72 4.40
CA GLU A 379 -8.14 -19.24 5.79
C GLU A 379 -6.78 -19.07 6.47
N ASP A 380 -5.87 -20.04 6.31
CA ASP A 380 -4.52 -19.99 6.88
C ASP A 380 -3.68 -18.82 6.32
N GLY A 381 -3.95 -18.41 5.08
CA GLY A 381 -3.32 -17.26 4.42
C GLY A 381 -4.10 -15.95 4.53
N TRP A 382 -5.26 -15.93 5.18
CA TRP A 382 -6.14 -14.75 5.18
C TRP A 382 -5.48 -13.51 5.76
N ASP A 383 -4.73 -13.62 6.84
CA ASP A 383 -4.07 -12.49 7.48
C ASP A 383 -3.04 -11.80 6.57
N ASP A 384 -2.46 -12.53 5.58
CA ASP A 384 -1.56 -11.99 4.55
C ASP A 384 -2.33 -11.33 3.38
N ILE A 385 -3.56 -11.80 3.10
CA ILE A 385 -4.39 -11.29 1.99
C ILE A 385 -5.24 -10.09 2.43
N ARG A 386 -5.65 -10.05 3.70
CA ARG A 386 -6.63 -9.10 4.21
C ARG A 386 -6.28 -7.64 3.90
N SER A 387 -5.01 -7.26 4.10
CA SER A 387 -4.56 -5.89 3.83
C SER A 387 -4.73 -5.49 2.35
N PHE A 388 -4.46 -6.43 1.43
CA PHE A 388 -4.71 -6.24 0.00
C PHE A 388 -6.20 -6.01 -0.27
N ILE A 389 -7.08 -6.84 0.31
CA ILE A 389 -8.53 -6.73 0.14
C ILE A 389 -9.05 -5.40 0.71
N ASN A 390 -8.66 -5.06 1.94
CA ASN A 390 -9.09 -3.83 2.60
C ASN A 390 -8.63 -2.58 1.83
N TYR A 391 -7.39 -2.58 1.34
CA TYR A 391 -6.90 -1.47 0.54
C TYR A 391 -7.64 -1.37 -0.81
N GLY A 392 -7.96 -2.51 -1.41
CA GLY A 392 -8.79 -2.56 -2.62
C GLY A 392 -10.19 -1.98 -2.41
N PHE A 393 -10.85 -2.28 -1.27
CA PHE A 393 -12.14 -1.68 -0.92
C PHE A 393 -12.08 -0.16 -0.78
N ILE A 394 -10.98 0.36 -0.23
CA ILE A 394 -10.77 1.81 -0.06
C ILE A 394 -10.50 2.49 -1.41
N SER A 395 -9.66 1.89 -2.25
CA SER A 395 -9.17 2.50 -3.48
C SER A 395 -10.14 2.37 -4.66
N ASP A 396 -10.86 1.25 -4.77
CA ASP A 396 -11.85 0.97 -5.83
C ASP A 396 -13.11 0.34 -5.24
N SER A 397 -13.84 1.14 -4.50
CA SER A 397 -15.03 0.72 -3.75
C SER A 397 -16.18 0.19 -4.62
N GLU A 398 -16.16 0.38 -5.94
CA GLU A 398 -17.20 -0.10 -6.85
C GLU A 398 -16.80 -1.42 -7.50
N LYS A 399 -15.79 -1.39 -8.37
CA LYS A 399 -15.45 -2.51 -9.26
C LYS A 399 -14.74 -3.63 -8.51
N PHE A 400 -13.81 -3.26 -7.62
CA PHE A 400 -13.09 -4.26 -6.84
C PHE A 400 -13.99 -4.93 -5.81
N TYR A 401 -14.84 -4.14 -5.11
CA TYR A 401 -15.81 -4.68 -4.16
C TYR A 401 -16.71 -5.75 -4.79
N GLU A 402 -17.29 -5.46 -5.97
CA GLU A 402 -18.19 -6.42 -6.66
C GLU A 402 -17.51 -7.77 -6.99
N ARG A 403 -16.20 -7.78 -7.15
CA ARG A 403 -15.43 -9.02 -7.35
C ARG A 403 -15.00 -9.66 -6.05
N ALA A 404 -14.51 -8.86 -5.10
CA ALA A 404 -13.90 -9.36 -3.89
C ALA A 404 -14.93 -9.81 -2.84
N LYS A 405 -16.16 -9.29 -2.85
CA LYS A 405 -17.23 -9.70 -1.92
C LYS A 405 -17.53 -11.20 -1.92
N GLU A 406 -17.22 -11.91 -3.02
CA GLU A 406 -17.46 -13.35 -3.15
C GLU A 406 -16.43 -14.21 -2.42
N PHE A 407 -15.25 -13.65 -2.07
CA PHE A 407 -14.17 -14.38 -1.39
C PHE A 407 -13.59 -13.63 -0.19
N ALA A 408 -13.97 -12.38 0.03
CA ALA A 408 -13.57 -11.64 1.22
C ALA A 408 -14.15 -12.29 2.47
N MET A 409 -13.36 -12.33 3.53
CA MET A 409 -13.73 -12.99 4.76
C MET A 409 -13.69 -12.04 5.96
N PHE A 410 -14.48 -12.40 6.97
CA PHE A 410 -14.35 -11.90 8.32
C PHE A 410 -13.71 -12.96 9.22
N LYS A 411 -12.96 -12.53 10.21
CA LYS A 411 -12.44 -13.37 11.29
C LYS A 411 -13.09 -12.92 12.60
N ASP A 412 -13.66 -13.86 13.37
CA ASP A 412 -14.22 -13.56 14.67
C ASP A 412 -13.21 -13.72 15.81
N THR A 413 -13.62 -13.35 17.01
CA THR A 413 -12.78 -13.47 18.23
C THR A 413 -12.62 -14.91 18.74
N ASP A 414 -13.27 -15.88 18.12
CA ASP A 414 -13.04 -17.30 18.33
C ASP A 414 -12.05 -17.89 17.32
N GLY A 415 -11.52 -17.06 16.41
CA GLY A 415 -10.58 -17.44 15.38
C GLY A 415 -11.23 -18.15 14.18
N LYS A 416 -12.54 -18.08 14.04
CA LYS A 416 -13.27 -18.66 12.91
C LYS A 416 -13.38 -17.65 11.77
N TYR A 417 -13.38 -18.20 10.54
CA TYR A 417 -13.48 -17.40 9.32
C TYR A 417 -14.83 -17.59 8.64
N PHE A 418 -15.37 -16.52 8.10
CA PHE A 418 -16.67 -16.48 7.44
C PHE A 418 -16.58 -15.59 6.19
N THR A 419 -17.22 -16.00 5.10
CA THR A 419 -17.54 -15.07 4.02
C THR A 419 -18.55 -14.03 4.51
N PHE A 420 -18.74 -12.94 3.78
CA PHE A 420 -19.70 -11.89 4.16
C PHE A 420 -21.13 -12.43 4.34
N ASP A 421 -21.56 -13.33 3.46
CA ASP A 421 -22.90 -13.91 3.51
C ASP A 421 -23.03 -14.93 4.64
N GLU A 422 -22.02 -15.73 4.92
CA GLU A 422 -22.00 -16.67 6.05
C GLU A 422 -22.09 -15.91 7.38
N TYR A 423 -21.31 -14.82 7.54
CA TYR A 423 -21.34 -14.04 8.76
C TYR A 423 -22.66 -13.31 8.93
N ARG A 424 -23.21 -12.73 7.86
CA ARG A 424 -24.53 -12.12 7.86
C ARG A 424 -25.59 -13.11 8.35
N THR A 425 -25.60 -14.32 7.81
CA THR A 425 -26.54 -15.39 8.20
C THR A 425 -26.36 -15.76 9.68
N LEU A 426 -25.12 -15.85 10.17
CA LEU A 426 -24.80 -16.16 11.56
C LEU A 426 -25.40 -15.16 12.53
N ILE A 427 -25.26 -13.87 12.24
CA ILE A 427 -25.66 -12.78 13.17
C ILE A 427 -27.11 -12.33 13.00
N GLU A 428 -27.78 -12.67 11.91
CA GLU A 428 -29.11 -12.18 11.56
C GLU A 428 -30.16 -12.45 12.62
N ALA A 429 -30.08 -13.60 13.29
CA ALA A 429 -31.05 -13.97 14.31
C ALA A 429 -30.93 -13.15 15.60
N ASN A 430 -29.70 -12.75 15.97
CA ASN A 430 -29.43 -12.19 17.31
C ASN A 430 -28.96 -10.73 17.29
N GLN A 431 -28.40 -10.24 16.19
CA GLN A 431 -27.74 -8.92 16.14
C GLN A 431 -28.52 -7.89 15.31
N LYS A 432 -29.82 -7.99 15.23
CA LYS A 432 -30.70 -6.94 14.71
C LYS A 432 -31.15 -5.98 15.82
N ASP A 433 -31.10 -4.69 15.52
CA ASP A 433 -31.70 -3.66 16.41
C ASP A 433 -33.22 -3.55 16.23
N LYS A 434 -33.85 -2.67 16.99
CA LYS A 434 -35.30 -2.42 16.94
C LYS A 434 -35.79 -1.88 15.58
N ASP A 435 -34.92 -1.29 14.80
CA ASP A 435 -35.19 -0.71 13.48
C ASP A 435 -34.85 -1.69 12.34
N ASP A 436 -34.61 -2.97 12.69
CA ASP A 436 -34.24 -4.07 11.79
C ASP A 436 -32.87 -3.88 11.07
N ASN A 437 -31.99 -3.04 11.62
CA ASN A 437 -30.62 -2.92 11.13
C ASN A 437 -29.75 -4.01 11.74
N LEU A 438 -28.91 -4.62 10.91
CA LEU A 438 -27.97 -5.64 11.34
C LEU A 438 -26.71 -4.99 11.94
N VAL A 439 -26.36 -5.34 13.15
CA VAL A 439 -25.23 -4.74 13.87
C VAL A 439 -24.04 -5.71 13.86
N TYR A 440 -22.99 -5.32 13.15
CA TYR A 440 -21.72 -6.02 13.14
C TYR A 440 -20.86 -5.50 14.29
N LEU A 441 -20.70 -6.30 15.34
CA LEU A 441 -19.81 -5.97 16.45
C LEU A 441 -18.36 -6.30 16.07
N TYR A 442 -17.43 -5.44 16.49
CA TYR A 442 -16.01 -5.69 16.24
C TYR A 442 -15.11 -5.23 17.39
N ALA A 443 -13.94 -5.87 17.48
CA ALA A 443 -12.85 -5.53 18.37
C ALA A 443 -11.59 -5.16 17.55
N THR A 444 -10.80 -4.21 18.06
CA THR A 444 -9.52 -3.79 17.47
C THR A 444 -8.32 -4.28 18.26
N ASP A 445 -8.55 -4.65 19.51
CA ASP A 445 -7.55 -5.21 20.43
C ASP A 445 -8.28 -6.18 21.37
N VAL A 446 -8.11 -7.47 21.11
CA VAL A 446 -8.82 -8.53 21.82
C VAL A 446 -8.47 -8.56 23.31
N ASP A 447 -7.18 -8.32 23.64
CA ASP A 447 -6.68 -8.39 25.00
C ASP A 447 -7.24 -7.25 25.86
N SER A 448 -7.16 -6.01 25.37
CA SER A 448 -7.68 -4.84 26.08
C SER A 448 -9.20 -4.75 26.10
N GLN A 449 -9.89 -5.41 25.18
CA GLN A 449 -11.35 -5.39 25.03
C GLN A 449 -12.02 -6.68 25.52
N THR A 450 -11.29 -7.58 26.20
CA THR A 450 -11.78 -8.90 26.64
C THR A 450 -13.10 -8.81 27.40
N THR A 451 -13.24 -7.91 28.36
CA THR A 451 -14.50 -7.76 29.16
C THR A 451 -15.73 -7.43 28.29
N TYR A 452 -15.55 -6.59 27.28
CA TYR A 452 -16.64 -6.22 26.36
C TYR A 452 -16.98 -7.36 25.41
N ILE A 453 -15.97 -8.09 24.95
CA ILE A 453 -16.11 -9.27 24.07
C ILE A 453 -16.87 -10.37 24.82
N GLU A 454 -16.48 -10.68 26.07
CA GLU A 454 -17.16 -11.68 26.90
C GLU A 454 -18.61 -11.29 27.15
N THR A 455 -18.86 -10.04 27.52
CA THR A 455 -20.25 -9.54 27.73
C THR A 455 -21.09 -9.67 26.45
N ALA A 456 -20.51 -9.46 25.26
CA ALA A 456 -21.20 -9.66 24.00
C ALA A 456 -21.51 -11.16 23.75
N LYS A 457 -20.52 -12.02 24.00
CA LYS A 457 -20.67 -13.48 23.86
C LYS A 457 -21.67 -14.08 24.80
N ASP A 458 -21.78 -13.60 26.05
CA ASP A 458 -22.77 -14.03 27.03
C ASP A 458 -24.19 -13.76 26.55
N LYS A 459 -24.37 -12.74 25.71
CA LYS A 459 -25.67 -12.43 25.05
C LYS A 459 -25.85 -13.20 23.72
N GLY A 460 -24.92 -14.09 23.36
CA GLY A 460 -24.97 -14.87 22.12
C GLY A 460 -24.59 -14.05 20.89
N TYR A 461 -23.86 -12.96 21.04
CA TYR A 461 -23.40 -12.12 19.94
C TYR A 461 -22.00 -12.57 19.45
N SER A 462 -21.80 -12.51 18.15
CA SER A 462 -20.47 -12.71 17.52
C SER A 462 -19.77 -11.38 17.38
N VAL A 463 -18.43 -11.40 17.56
CA VAL A 463 -17.59 -10.21 17.51
C VAL A 463 -16.44 -10.45 16.53
N LEU A 464 -16.28 -9.55 15.55
CA LEU A 464 -15.22 -9.59 14.54
C LEU A 464 -13.90 -9.02 15.07
N ILE A 465 -12.79 -9.38 14.42
CA ILE A 465 -11.47 -8.81 14.69
C ILE A 465 -11.08 -7.86 13.55
N PHE A 466 -10.78 -6.60 13.90
CA PHE A 466 -10.23 -5.58 13.02
C PHE A 466 -9.04 -4.91 13.72
N ASN A 467 -7.85 -5.52 13.61
CA ASN A 467 -6.65 -5.13 14.38
C ASN A 467 -5.59 -4.38 13.56
N GLU A 468 -5.82 -4.12 12.27
CA GLU A 468 -4.99 -3.25 11.43
C GLU A 468 -5.56 -1.82 11.46
N GLN A 469 -5.20 -1.07 12.49
CA GLN A 469 -5.87 0.18 12.90
C GLN A 469 -6.22 1.16 11.77
N ALA A 470 -5.34 1.33 10.78
CA ALA A 470 -5.53 2.33 9.74
C ALA A 470 -6.42 1.84 8.58
N LEU A 471 -6.08 0.69 8.01
CA LEU A 471 -6.80 0.12 6.87
C LEU A 471 -8.18 -0.37 7.26
N ASP A 472 -8.29 -1.00 8.41
CA ASP A 472 -9.56 -1.59 8.86
C ASP A 472 -10.65 -0.52 9.07
N VAL A 473 -10.32 0.63 9.67
CA VAL A 473 -11.30 1.71 9.90
C VAL A 473 -11.87 2.26 8.58
N LEU A 474 -11.00 2.47 7.59
CA LEU A 474 -11.41 2.97 6.27
C LEU A 474 -12.20 1.90 5.48
N ALA A 475 -11.76 0.64 5.54
CA ALA A 475 -12.45 -0.47 4.92
C ALA A 475 -13.86 -0.68 5.53
N LEU A 476 -13.99 -0.59 6.87
CA LEU A 476 -15.28 -0.65 7.56
C LEU A 476 -16.26 0.43 7.08
N GLN A 477 -15.79 1.66 6.87
CA GLN A 477 -16.63 2.74 6.35
C GLN A 477 -17.15 2.42 4.94
N THR A 478 -16.31 1.83 4.11
CA THR A 478 -16.70 1.39 2.75
C THR A 478 -17.71 0.25 2.83
N LEU A 479 -17.47 -0.77 3.67
CA LEU A 479 -18.37 -1.90 3.84
C LEU A 479 -19.73 -1.48 4.40
N GLU A 480 -19.75 -0.54 5.33
CA GLU A 480 -21.00 0.00 5.91
C GLU A 480 -21.88 0.70 4.85
N GLN A 481 -21.26 1.37 3.86
CA GLN A 481 -21.99 1.94 2.73
C GLN A 481 -22.51 0.88 1.74
N LYS A 482 -21.86 -0.28 1.65
CA LYS A 482 -22.22 -1.36 0.74
C LYS A 482 -23.22 -2.35 1.33
N PHE A 483 -23.26 -2.48 2.65
CA PHE A 483 -24.15 -3.41 3.35
C PHE A 483 -25.47 -2.69 3.66
N GLU A 484 -26.53 -3.11 3.00
CA GLU A 484 -27.86 -2.56 3.24
C GLU A 484 -28.32 -2.82 4.69
N LYS A 485 -28.94 -1.81 5.32
CA LYS A 485 -29.46 -1.88 6.68
C LYS A 485 -28.48 -2.51 7.67
N SER A 486 -27.22 -2.06 7.64
CA SER A 486 -26.16 -2.60 8.48
C SER A 486 -25.32 -1.48 9.08
N THR A 487 -24.82 -1.70 10.29
CA THR A 487 -23.88 -0.81 10.97
C THR A 487 -22.77 -1.60 11.62
N PHE A 488 -21.56 -1.02 11.65
CA PHE A 488 -20.43 -1.59 12.39
C PHE A 488 -20.22 -0.81 13.68
N LYS A 489 -20.22 -1.52 14.82
CA LYS A 489 -19.99 -0.91 16.13
C LYS A 489 -18.90 -1.65 16.88
N ARG A 490 -17.94 -0.88 17.42
CA ARG A 490 -16.91 -1.49 18.26
C ARG A 490 -17.48 -1.87 19.62
N VAL A 491 -17.09 -3.02 20.15
CA VAL A 491 -17.67 -3.61 21.37
C VAL A 491 -17.60 -2.71 22.60
N ASP A 492 -16.63 -1.78 22.67
CA ASP A 492 -16.41 -0.83 23.75
C ASP A 492 -16.94 0.58 23.45
N SER A 493 -17.69 0.76 22.36
CA SER A 493 -18.22 2.09 21.98
C SER A 493 -19.45 2.49 22.78
N ASP A 494 -20.16 1.55 23.34
CA ASP A 494 -21.24 1.77 24.30
C ASP A 494 -21.47 0.48 25.12
N VAL A 495 -22.38 0.52 26.07
CA VAL A 495 -22.82 -0.68 26.76
C VAL A 495 -23.56 -1.60 25.81
N ILE A 496 -23.44 -2.91 26.02
CA ILE A 496 -23.95 -3.93 25.09
C ILE A 496 -25.46 -3.80 24.77
N SER A 497 -26.27 -3.38 25.73
CA SER A 497 -27.72 -3.15 25.54
C SER A 497 -28.03 -2.00 24.59
N ARG A 498 -27.12 -1.01 24.45
CA ARG A 498 -27.24 0.11 23.52
C ARG A 498 -26.54 -0.13 22.21
N LEU A 499 -25.52 -1.00 22.19
CA LEU A 499 -24.87 -1.40 20.94
C LEU A 499 -25.89 -2.05 20.01
N ILE A 500 -26.72 -2.96 20.55
CA ILE A 500 -27.83 -3.59 19.85
C ILE A 500 -29.10 -3.27 20.61
N ASP A 501 -29.71 -2.12 20.29
CA ASP A 501 -30.93 -1.65 20.91
C ASP A 501 -32.13 -2.51 20.46
N LYS A 502 -32.62 -3.37 21.34
CA LYS A 502 -33.78 -4.24 21.11
C LYS A 502 -35.15 -3.54 21.44
N GLY A 503 -35.11 -2.30 21.91
CA GLY A 503 -36.31 -1.59 22.36
C GLY A 503 -36.82 -2.00 23.75
N ASP A 504 -36.13 -2.92 24.42
CA ASP A 504 -36.52 -3.41 25.76
C ASP A 504 -35.98 -2.47 26.85
N ASP A 505 -36.73 -1.46 27.19
CA ASP A 505 -36.41 -0.44 28.21
C ASP A 505 -36.97 -0.81 29.63
N ALA A 506 -37.21 -2.10 29.85
CA ALA A 506 -37.89 -2.61 31.07
C ALA A 506 -36.96 -2.83 32.28
N GLY A 507 -35.72 -2.29 32.24
CA GLY A 507 -34.77 -2.47 33.33
C GLY A 507 -35.00 -1.63 34.59
N VAL A 508 -34.23 -1.90 35.65
CA VAL A 508 -34.21 -1.12 36.89
C VAL A 508 -33.79 0.32 36.56
N LYS A 509 -34.65 1.28 36.95
CA LYS A 509 -34.37 2.72 36.76
C LYS A 509 -34.26 3.40 38.12
N PHE A 510 -33.28 4.30 38.24
CA PHE A 510 -33.22 5.23 39.37
C PHE A 510 -34.20 6.38 39.18
N ASN A 511 -34.63 6.97 40.31
CA ASN A 511 -35.36 8.22 40.25
C ASN A 511 -34.42 9.42 39.99
N GLU A 512 -34.98 10.56 39.62
CA GLU A 512 -34.23 11.75 39.28
C GLU A 512 -33.22 12.18 40.36
N ARG A 513 -33.57 12.05 41.65
CA ARG A 513 -32.68 12.42 42.76
C ARG A 513 -31.52 11.45 42.90
N GLN A 514 -31.75 10.16 42.69
CA GLN A 514 -30.69 9.15 42.71
C GLN A 514 -29.71 9.35 41.53
N GLU A 515 -30.23 9.63 40.36
CA GLU A 515 -29.39 9.91 39.19
C GLU A 515 -28.59 11.20 39.38
N GLU A 516 -29.20 12.25 39.92
CA GLU A 516 -28.53 13.54 40.15
C GLU A 516 -27.39 13.38 41.14
N VAL A 517 -27.63 12.80 42.34
CA VAL A 517 -26.56 12.65 43.34
C VAL A 517 -25.41 11.80 42.86
N LEU A 518 -25.69 10.71 42.16
CA LEU A 518 -24.65 9.87 41.56
C LEU A 518 -23.90 10.61 40.46
N ARG A 519 -24.59 11.24 39.51
CA ARG A 519 -23.99 11.97 38.41
C ARG A 519 -23.02 13.04 38.90
N GLU A 520 -23.48 13.91 39.79
CA GLU A 520 -22.67 15.01 40.30
C GLU A 520 -21.49 14.52 41.15
N SER A 521 -21.70 13.51 41.98
CA SER A 521 -20.61 12.90 42.77
C SER A 521 -19.53 12.25 41.91
N PHE A 522 -19.92 11.49 40.89
CA PHE A 522 -18.95 10.87 39.98
C PHE A 522 -18.27 11.91 39.10
N MET A 523 -19.03 12.88 38.55
CA MET A 523 -18.47 13.96 37.74
C MET A 523 -17.40 14.76 38.50
N SER A 524 -17.70 15.12 39.77
CA SER A 524 -16.78 15.88 40.62
C SER A 524 -15.40 15.17 40.80
N ARG A 525 -15.39 13.83 40.78
CA ARG A 525 -14.16 13.01 40.89
C ARG A 525 -13.46 12.81 39.57
N LEU A 526 -14.15 13.00 38.45
CA LEU A 526 -13.62 12.86 37.08
C LEU A 526 -13.08 14.19 36.53
N GLU A 527 -13.54 15.33 37.07
CA GLU A 527 -13.10 16.65 36.62
C GLU A 527 -11.57 16.83 36.75
N GLY A 528 -10.96 17.26 35.63
CA GLY A 528 -9.53 17.54 35.57
C GLY A 528 -8.62 16.32 35.54
N GLN A 529 -9.15 15.09 35.51
CA GLN A 529 -8.34 13.88 35.39
C GLN A 529 -7.86 13.66 33.96
N HIS A 530 -6.55 13.74 33.76
CA HIS A 530 -5.85 13.31 32.53
C HIS A 530 -6.17 14.07 31.24
N GLY A 531 -6.73 15.29 31.28
CA GLY A 531 -7.09 16.04 30.07
C GLY A 531 -8.18 15.37 29.22
N LYS A 532 -9.04 14.57 29.85
CA LYS A 532 -10.14 13.82 29.24
C LYS A 532 -11.47 14.38 29.69
N PHE A 533 -12.46 14.29 28.81
CA PHE A 533 -13.83 14.67 29.11
C PHE A 533 -14.65 13.42 29.41
N PHE A 534 -15.45 13.49 30.47
CA PHE A 534 -16.33 12.41 30.86
C PHE A 534 -17.76 12.87 30.87
N ASN A 535 -18.67 11.93 30.56
CA ASN A 535 -20.10 12.05 30.74
C ASN A 535 -20.56 10.87 31.57
N VAL A 536 -21.55 11.07 32.46
CA VAL A 536 -22.13 10.01 33.33
C VAL A 536 -23.53 9.69 32.86
N THR A 537 -23.80 8.40 32.60
CA THR A 537 -25.11 7.88 32.19
C THR A 537 -25.51 6.67 33.06
N PHE A 538 -26.76 6.24 32.94
CA PHE A 538 -27.34 5.15 33.70
C PHE A 538 -27.94 4.11 32.75
N ALA A 539 -27.71 2.81 33.04
CA ALA A 539 -28.33 1.70 32.32
C ALA A 539 -28.43 0.46 33.22
N ASP A 540 -29.43 -0.35 32.99
CA ASP A 540 -29.48 -1.70 33.56
C ASP A 540 -28.59 -2.63 32.75
N LEU A 541 -27.52 -3.09 33.38
CA LEU A 541 -26.55 -4.00 32.76
C LEU A 541 -26.68 -5.44 33.28
N GLY A 542 -27.64 -5.68 34.14
CA GLY A 542 -27.81 -6.93 34.86
C GLY A 542 -27.03 -6.96 36.20
N LYS A 543 -27.51 -7.79 37.14
CA LYS A 543 -26.98 -7.84 38.53
C LYS A 543 -25.53 -8.37 38.61
N ASP A 544 -25.18 -9.25 37.69
CA ASP A 544 -23.87 -9.91 37.65
C ASP A 544 -22.81 -9.14 36.83
N SER A 545 -23.22 -8.03 36.19
CA SER A 545 -22.34 -7.16 35.43
C SER A 545 -21.60 -6.19 36.32
N LEU A 546 -20.52 -5.60 35.78
CA LEU A 546 -19.73 -4.59 36.49
C LEU A 546 -20.62 -3.42 36.98
N PRO A 547 -20.30 -2.84 38.15
CA PRO A 547 -21.05 -1.69 38.68
C PRO A 547 -20.98 -0.46 37.78
N VAL A 548 -19.84 -0.30 37.06
CA VAL A 548 -19.58 0.82 36.19
C VAL A 548 -18.76 0.35 34.97
N ILE A 549 -19.14 0.83 33.79
CA ILE A 549 -18.45 0.58 32.51
C ILE A 549 -18.09 1.92 31.91
N VAL A 550 -16.88 2.01 31.34
CA VAL A 550 -16.41 3.16 30.56
C VAL A 550 -16.45 2.82 29.09
N SER A 551 -17.09 3.65 28.29
CA SER A 551 -17.13 3.52 26.83
C SER A 551 -16.64 4.79 26.13
N GLN A 552 -16.23 4.67 24.88
CA GLN A 552 -15.85 5.80 24.03
C GLN A 552 -16.70 5.78 22.76
N SER A 553 -17.44 6.87 22.48
CA SER A 553 -18.37 6.89 21.37
C SER A 553 -17.69 6.53 20.03
N GLU A 554 -18.37 5.71 19.22
CA GLU A 554 -17.91 5.27 17.90
C GLU A 554 -17.59 6.48 17.02
N TRP A 555 -18.47 7.47 16.99
CA TRP A 555 -18.29 8.68 16.19
C TRP A 555 -17.00 9.45 16.57
N GLY A 556 -16.81 9.73 17.86
CA GLY A 556 -15.66 10.50 18.34
C GLY A 556 -14.33 9.81 18.01
N ARG A 557 -14.31 8.48 18.11
CA ARG A 557 -13.13 7.69 17.80
C ARG A 557 -12.86 7.60 16.30
N ARG A 558 -13.86 7.33 15.46
CA ARG A 558 -13.70 7.33 13.99
C ARG A 558 -13.20 8.68 13.50
N MET A 559 -13.69 9.78 14.04
CA MET A 559 -13.20 11.12 13.73
C MET A 559 -11.73 11.29 14.10
N LYS A 560 -11.31 10.78 15.25
CA LYS A 560 -9.91 10.83 15.70
C LYS A 560 -9.01 9.94 14.84
N ASP A 561 -9.44 8.74 14.51
CA ASP A 561 -8.67 7.83 13.65
C ASP A 561 -8.52 8.40 12.23
N ASN A 562 -9.57 8.97 11.66
CA ASN A 562 -9.50 9.68 10.38
C ASN A 562 -8.57 10.91 10.44
N SER A 563 -8.51 11.61 11.58
CA SER A 563 -7.65 12.80 11.73
C SER A 563 -6.16 12.48 11.74
N LYS A 564 -5.77 11.24 12.08
CA LYS A 564 -4.37 10.79 12.01
C LYS A 564 -3.82 10.77 10.58
N PHE A 565 -4.71 10.68 9.58
CA PHE A 565 -4.35 10.74 8.15
C PHE A 565 -4.32 12.16 7.58
N GLN A 566 -4.90 13.14 8.29
CA GLN A 566 -4.94 14.53 7.88
C GLN A 566 -4.06 15.35 8.83
N SER A 567 -2.86 15.68 8.40
CA SER A 567 -1.80 16.34 9.19
C SER A 567 -2.16 17.69 9.84
N ASN A 568 -3.39 18.21 9.69
CA ASN A 568 -3.83 19.52 10.22
C ASN A 568 -5.27 19.51 10.80
N SER A 569 -5.76 18.38 11.31
CA SER A 569 -7.13 18.30 11.82
C SER A 569 -7.28 18.94 13.22
N LEU A 570 -8.29 19.79 13.38
CA LEU A 570 -8.71 20.39 14.66
C LEU A 570 -9.05 19.30 15.70
N PHE A 571 -9.52 18.13 15.24
CA PHE A 571 -9.91 16.99 16.08
C PHE A 571 -8.73 16.31 16.78
N MET A 572 -7.50 16.44 16.27
CA MET A 572 -6.28 15.97 16.97
C MET A 572 -6.05 16.69 18.29
N ARG A 573 -6.60 17.90 18.46
CA ARG A 573 -6.44 18.73 19.65
C ARG A 573 -7.60 18.59 20.65
N MET A 574 -8.70 17.94 20.24
CA MET A 574 -9.81 17.63 21.15
C MET A 574 -9.43 16.46 22.04
N GLY A 575 -9.60 16.62 23.34
CA GLY A 575 -9.44 15.54 24.31
C GLY A 575 -10.43 14.39 24.06
N ASP A 576 -10.05 13.19 24.47
CA ASP A 576 -10.95 12.04 24.37
C ASP A 576 -12.20 12.23 25.22
N ILE A 577 -13.37 11.97 24.64
CA ILE A 577 -14.67 12.00 25.34
C ILE A 577 -15.05 10.56 25.68
N TYR A 578 -15.25 10.31 26.97
CA TYR A 578 -15.65 9.02 27.51
C TYR A 578 -17.02 9.10 28.17
N THR A 579 -17.76 8.01 28.12
CA THR A 579 -19.02 7.84 28.85
C THR A 579 -18.84 6.82 29.96
N LEU A 580 -19.12 7.23 31.19
CA LEU A 580 -19.14 6.37 32.36
C LEU A 580 -20.60 5.95 32.61
N THR A 581 -20.92 4.67 32.39
CA THR A 581 -22.25 4.14 32.55
C THR A 581 -22.36 3.43 33.90
N LEU A 582 -23.21 3.94 34.79
CA LEU A 582 -23.53 3.35 36.09
C LEU A 582 -24.62 2.29 35.94
N ASN A 583 -24.34 1.08 36.44
CA ASN A 583 -25.27 -0.05 36.38
C ASN A 583 -26.37 0.09 37.42
N THR A 584 -27.58 0.38 36.99
CA THR A 584 -28.74 0.56 37.89
C THR A 584 -29.22 -0.73 38.59
N ALA A 585 -28.89 -1.90 38.02
CA ALA A 585 -29.17 -3.20 38.63
C ALA A 585 -28.09 -3.63 39.66
N SER A 586 -26.97 -2.90 39.76
CA SER A 586 -25.91 -3.22 40.72
C SER A 586 -26.32 -2.91 42.16
N PRO A 587 -26.28 -3.87 43.07
CA PRO A 587 -26.57 -3.60 44.52
C PRO A 587 -25.58 -2.57 45.08
N LEU A 588 -24.34 -2.55 44.67
CA LEU A 588 -23.32 -1.59 45.12
C LEU A 588 -23.68 -0.16 44.72
N VAL A 589 -24.13 0.05 43.48
CA VAL A 589 -24.53 1.39 43.00
C VAL A 589 -25.81 1.86 43.65
N SER A 590 -26.76 0.94 43.89
CA SER A 590 -28.03 1.24 44.60
C SER A 590 -27.80 1.62 46.06
N HIS A 591 -26.93 0.92 46.78
CA HIS A 591 -26.54 1.29 48.14
C HIS A 591 -25.84 2.65 48.18
N LEU A 592 -24.88 2.85 47.28
CA LEU A 592 -24.17 4.12 47.17
C LEU A 592 -25.08 5.30 46.90
N ALA A 593 -26.12 5.14 46.05
CA ALA A 593 -27.12 6.16 45.79
C ALA A 593 -27.91 6.51 47.06
N SER A 594 -28.30 5.50 47.85
CA SER A 594 -29.05 5.67 49.10
C SER A 594 -28.19 6.36 50.15
N ASP A 595 -26.94 5.97 50.32
CA ASP A 595 -26.01 6.56 51.28
C ASP A 595 -25.76 8.05 50.97
N LEU A 596 -25.42 8.35 49.69
CA LEU A 596 -25.18 9.71 49.23
C LEU A 596 -26.41 10.62 49.40
N LEU A 597 -27.61 10.10 49.14
CA LEU A 597 -28.85 10.85 49.37
C LEU A 597 -29.04 11.18 50.85
N SER A 598 -28.85 10.20 51.74
CA SER A 598 -29.03 10.42 53.20
C SER A 598 -27.98 11.40 53.74
N GLU A 599 -26.74 11.35 53.28
CA GLU A 599 -25.66 12.24 53.74
C GLU A 599 -25.81 13.70 53.24
N THR A 600 -26.49 13.89 52.11
CA THR A 600 -26.61 15.23 51.47
C THR A 600 -27.98 15.87 51.69
N GLU A 601 -29.02 15.14 52.10
CA GLU A 601 -30.41 15.61 52.16
C GLU A 601 -30.59 16.87 52.99
N GLU A 602 -30.04 16.90 54.20
CA GLU A 602 -30.18 18.06 55.11
C GLU A 602 -29.50 19.32 54.52
N LYS A 603 -28.40 19.19 53.82
CA LYS A 603 -27.66 20.31 53.20
C LYS A 603 -28.28 20.77 51.89
N LEU A 604 -28.84 19.86 51.13
CA LEU A 604 -29.39 20.16 49.80
C LEU A 604 -30.78 20.75 49.84
N LYS A 605 -31.63 20.37 50.83
CA LYS A 605 -33.00 20.85 50.93
C LYS A 605 -33.12 22.40 50.91
N PRO A 606 -32.43 23.17 51.75
CA PRO A 606 -32.53 24.63 51.71
C PRO A 606 -31.97 25.23 50.41
N ILE A 607 -31.00 24.60 49.78
CA ILE A 607 -30.46 25.08 48.50
C ILE A 607 -31.44 24.79 47.35
N GLN A 608 -32.11 23.65 47.39
CA GLN A 608 -33.12 23.30 46.38
C GLN A 608 -34.34 24.24 46.50
N ASP A 609 -34.78 24.54 47.73
CA ASP A 609 -35.88 25.50 47.97
C ASP A 609 -35.50 26.89 47.42
N ASP A 610 -34.24 27.35 47.59
CA ASP A 610 -33.71 28.59 47.03
C ASP A 610 -33.64 28.57 45.47
N ILE A 611 -33.26 27.44 44.86
CA ILE A 611 -33.31 27.27 43.40
C ILE A 611 -34.73 27.34 42.88
N ASP A 612 -35.65 26.61 43.50
CA ASP A 612 -37.06 26.56 43.09
C ASP A 612 -37.76 27.94 43.20
N GLU A 613 -37.39 28.75 44.18
CA GLU A 613 -37.88 30.12 44.33
C GLU A 613 -37.33 31.01 43.19
N LYS A 614 -36.02 30.93 42.88
CA LYS A 614 -35.39 31.70 41.83
C LYS A 614 -35.82 31.26 40.42
N ASP A 615 -36.03 29.97 40.18
CA ASP A 615 -36.59 29.48 38.93
C ASP A 615 -38.03 29.95 38.69
N LYS A 616 -38.85 30.18 39.75
CA LYS A 616 -40.15 30.83 39.62
C LYS A 616 -40.02 32.28 39.15
N VAL A 617 -39.07 33.03 39.72
CA VAL A 617 -38.80 34.40 39.28
C VAL A 617 -38.41 34.47 37.81
N ILE A 618 -37.50 33.57 37.34
CA ILE A 618 -37.14 33.50 35.91
C ILE A 618 -38.36 33.15 35.05
N LYS A 619 -39.19 32.22 35.45
CA LYS A 619 -40.43 31.88 34.73
C LYS A 619 -41.35 33.09 34.61
N GLU A 620 -41.54 33.86 35.68
CA GLU A 620 -42.36 35.07 35.66
C GLU A 620 -41.78 36.16 34.73
N ILE A 621 -40.45 36.36 34.74
CA ILE A 621 -39.77 37.28 33.84
C ILE A 621 -39.92 36.83 32.38
N ASN A 622 -39.71 35.56 32.10
CA ASN A 622 -39.84 35.01 30.74
C ASN A 622 -41.30 35.08 30.23
N GLU A 623 -42.33 34.90 31.10
CA GLU A 623 -43.73 35.04 30.72
C GLU A 623 -44.07 36.51 30.40
N LYS A 624 -43.52 37.46 31.16
CA LYS A 624 -43.67 38.91 30.90
C LYS A 624 -42.98 39.34 29.57
N LEU A 625 -41.90 38.67 29.20
CA LEU A 625 -41.09 39.00 28.00
C LEU A 625 -41.44 38.14 26.77
N LYS A 626 -42.38 37.21 26.86
CA LYS A 626 -42.72 36.22 25.85
C LYS A 626 -43.03 36.81 24.47
N ASP A 627 -43.71 37.95 24.43
CA ASP A 627 -44.14 38.61 23.20
C ASP A 627 -43.18 39.72 22.72
N ILE A 628 -42.06 39.93 23.45
CA ILE A 628 -41.07 40.99 23.14
C ILE A 628 -39.82 40.30 22.59
N LYS A 629 -39.47 40.62 21.33
CA LYS A 629 -38.21 40.13 20.76
C LYS A 629 -37.01 40.62 21.57
N PHE A 630 -35.99 39.80 21.69
CA PHE A 630 -34.79 40.14 22.47
C PHE A 630 -34.14 41.48 22.06
N GLU A 631 -34.22 41.85 20.77
CA GLU A 631 -33.72 43.12 20.21
C GLU A 631 -34.56 44.31 20.69
N ASP A 632 -35.85 44.10 20.98
CA ASP A 632 -36.80 45.16 21.40
C ASP A 632 -36.94 45.27 22.94
N GLN A 633 -36.21 44.44 23.70
CA GLN A 633 -36.21 44.49 25.17
C GLN A 633 -35.38 45.69 25.65
N THR A 634 -35.88 46.35 26.66
CA THR A 634 -35.14 47.47 27.30
C THR A 634 -33.91 46.94 28.05
N GLU A 635 -32.89 47.78 28.22
CA GLU A 635 -31.68 47.42 28.97
C GLU A 635 -31.99 46.98 30.41
N GLU A 636 -33.03 47.57 31.01
CA GLU A 636 -33.52 47.20 32.37
C GLU A 636 -34.11 45.77 32.39
N GLN A 637 -34.89 45.42 31.39
CA GLN A 637 -35.48 44.07 31.24
C GLN A 637 -34.40 43.01 30.97
N LYS A 638 -33.41 43.31 30.13
CA LYS A 638 -32.27 42.43 29.89
C LYS A 638 -31.46 42.20 31.15
N LYS A 639 -31.21 43.26 31.90
CA LYS A 639 -30.47 43.20 33.15
C LYS A 639 -31.24 42.41 34.24
N GLU A 640 -32.53 42.65 34.42
CA GLU A 640 -33.38 41.92 35.38
C GLU A 640 -33.36 40.41 35.09
N ARG A 641 -33.44 40.05 33.82
CA ARG A 641 -33.33 38.65 33.37
C ARG A 641 -31.94 38.10 33.65
N GLN A 642 -30.87 38.82 33.30
CA GLN A 642 -29.49 38.39 33.53
C GLN A 642 -29.21 38.20 35.02
N ASP A 643 -29.60 39.15 35.86
CA ASP A 643 -29.43 39.08 37.33
C ASP A 643 -30.17 37.87 37.93
N ALA A 644 -31.36 37.56 37.43
CA ALA A 644 -32.12 36.39 37.84
C ALA A 644 -31.43 35.07 37.37
N GLU A 645 -30.99 35.02 36.15
CA GLU A 645 -30.25 33.86 35.61
C GLU A 645 -28.94 33.63 36.38
N GLU A 646 -28.16 34.70 36.68
CA GLU A 646 -26.97 34.62 37.53
C GLU A 646 -27.27 34.13 38.95
N ALA A 647 -28.37 34.57 39.54
CA ALA A 647 -28.79 34.13 40.89
C ALA A 647 -29.12 32.64 40.93
N VAL A 648 -29.81 32.10 39.91
CA VAL A 648 -30.06 30.66 39.78
C VAL A 648 -28.75 29.91 39.59
N GLN A 649 -27.88 30.41 38.73
CA GLN A 649 -26.58 29.78 38.44
C GLN A 649 -25.74 29.70 39.74
N LYS A 650 -25.66 30.74 40.53
CA LYS A 650 -24.97 30.73 41.83
C LYS A 650 -25.57 29.71 42.82
N ALA A 651 -26.91 29.58 42.86
CA ALA A 651 -27.55 28.60 43.71
C ALA A 651 -27.26 27.17 43.24
N ARG A 652 -27.24 26.90 41.93
CA ARG A 652 -26.86 25.62 41.35
C ARG A 652 -25.40 25.31 41.59
N GLN A 653 -24.50 26.30 41.54
CA GLN A 653 -23.08 26.10 41.90
C GLN A 653 -22.93 25.68 43.36
N LYS A 654 -23.64 26.30 44.31
CA LYS A 654 -23.65 25.86 45.70
C LYS A 654 -24.14 24.42 45.87
N LYS A 655 -25.12 24.00 45.08
CA LYS A 655 -25.60 22.63 45.09
C LYS A 655 -24.50 21.66 44.61
N GLN A 656 -23.80 22.04 43.57
CA GLN A 656 -22.64 21.25 43.06
C GLN A 656 -21.49 21.16 44.07
N GLU A 657 -21.19 22.26 44.79
CA GLU A 657 -20.18 22.26 45.85
C GLU A 657 -20.54 21.25 46.96
N VAL A 658 -21.80 21.12 47.38
CA VAL A 658 -22.21 20.13 48.35
C VAL A 658 -21.96 18.71 47.87
N TYR A 659 -22.24 18.39 46.60
CA TYR A 659 -21.96 17.08 46.03
C TYR A 659 -20.45 16.84 45.94
N LYS A 660 -19.67 17.85 45.54
CA LYS A 660 -18.23 17.76 45.43
C LYS A 660 -17.56 17.52 46.77
N ASP A 661 -17.97 18.24 47.80
CA ASP A 661 -17.43 18.08 49.16
C ASP A 661 -17.76 16.69 49.71
N ASN A 662 -19.01 16.21 49.50
CA ASN A 662 -19.41 14.88 49.95
C ASN A 662 -18.68 13.75 49.21
N ALA A 663 -18.42 13.93 47.92
CA ALA A 663 -17.69 12.95 47.12
C ALA A 663 -16.18 12.98 47.36
N ALA A 664 -15.63 14.09 47.88
CA ALA A 664 -14.16 14.30 48.01
C ALA A 664 -13.46 13.20 48.83
N ASP A 665 -14.11 12.76 49.93
CA ASP A 665 -13.55 11.75 50.84
C ASP A 665 -14.12 10.34 50.58
N ASN A 666 -15.02 10.18 49.60
CA ASN A 666 -15.65 8.90 49.32
C ASN A 666 -14.68 7.96 48.57
N LYS A 667 -14.04 7.05 49.35
CA LYS A 667 -13.08 6.05 48.81
C LYS A 667 -13.77 5.06 47.85
N ILE A 668 -15.06 4.77 48.02
CA ILE A 668 -15.80 3.79 47.21
C ILE A 668 -15.99 4.33 45.79
N ILE A 669 -16.42 5.60 45.64
CA ILE A 669 -16.56 6.25 44.33
C ILE A 669 -15.21 6.22 43.58
N SER A 670 -14.14 6.64 44.27
CA SER A 670 -12.80 6.64 43.67
C SER A 670 -12.34 5.23 43.21
N GLN A 671 -12.68 4.22 44.02
CA GLN A 671 -12.31 2.83 43.70
C GLN A 671 -13.10 2.30 42.51
N ILE A 672 -14.37 2.56 42.45
CA ILE A 672 -15.24 2.14 41.33
C ILE A 672 -14.81 2.80 40.02
N ILE A 673 -14.53 4.12 40.07
CA ILE A 673 -14.02 4.85 38.89
C ILE A 673 -12.72 4.24 38.40
N ASP A 674 -11.76 4.03 39.30
CA ASP A 674 -10.44 3.53 38.92
C ASP A 674 -10.51 2.09 38.39
N VAL A 675 -11.36 1.22 38.94
CA VAL A 675 -11.63 -0.13 38.38
C VAL A 675 -12.17 -0.04 36.96
N ALA A 676 -13.14 0.84 36.73
CA ALA A 676 -13.75 1.03 35.42
C ALA A 676 -12.74 1.59 34.40
N LEU A 677 -11.90 2.56 34.80
CA LEU A 677 -10.83 3.11 33.97
C LEU A 677 -9.72 2.09 33.68
N LEU A 678 -9.42 1.20 34.67
CA LEU A 678 -8.47 0.11 34.51
C LEU A 678 -8.98 -0.90 33.47
N SER A 679 -10.25 -1.33 33.60
CA SER A 679 -10.89 -2.27 32.66
C SER A 679 -10.95 -1.72 31.24
N ALA A 680 -11.04 -0.41 31.07
CA ALA A 680 -10.99 0.26 29.78
C ALA A 680 -9.57 0.55 29.27
N GLY A 681 -8.52 0.12 29.99
CA GLY A 681 -7.11 0.36 29.62
C GLY A 681 -6.68 1.82 29.72
N ILE A 682 -7.45 2.65 30.42
CA ILE A 682 -7.22 4.11 30.52
C ILE A 682 -6.36 4.46 31.73
N LEU A 683 -6.45 3.70 32.82
CA LEU A 683 -5.72 3.95 34.07
C LEU A 683 -4.25 3.57 33.92
N LYS A 684 -3.35 4.56 33.95
CA LYS A 684 -1.89 4.35 33.73
C LYS A 684 -1.08 5.25 34.68
N GLY A 685 0.21 4.93 34.82
CA GLY A 685 1.20 5.76 35.52
C GLY A 685 0.86 5.99 37.01
N ASP A 686 0.95 7.24 37.47
CA ASP A 686 0.73 7.61 38.88
C ASP A 686 -0.67 7.31 39.38
N ALA A 687 -1.70 7.40 38.50
CA ALA A 687 -3.06 7.07 38.86
C ALA A 687 -3.21 5.58 39.18
N LEU A 688 -2.60 4.71 38.37
CA LEU A 688 -2.56 3.27 38.65
C LEU A 688 -1.84 2.96 39.98
N ASN A 689 -0.71 3.64 40.27
CA ASN A 689 -0.01 3.47 41.52
C ASN A 689 -0.85 3.89 42.77
N LYS A 690 -1.59 4.98 42.65
CA LYS A 690 -2.53 5.44 43.70
C LYS A 690 -3.66 4.44 43.92
N PHE A 691 -4.23 3.94 42.82
CA PHE A 691 -5.27 2.89 42.86
C PHE A 691 -4.76 1.64 43.56
N LEU A 692 -3.59 1.12 43.22
CA LEU A 692 -3.02 -0.07 43.82
C LEU A 692 -2.75 0.12 45.34
N LYS A 693 -2.24 1.27 45.76
CA LYS A 693 -2.02 1.59 47.18
C LYS A 693 -3.35 1.58 47.94
N ARG A 694 -4.39 2.22 47.40
CA ARG A 694 -5.73 2.27 48.01
C ARG A 694 -6.37 0.89 48.07
N THR A 695 -6.22 0.06 47.03
CA THR A 695 -6.73 -1.33 47.00
C THR A 695 -6.12 -2.16 48.12
N VAL A 696 -4.79 -2.03 48.36
CA VAL A 696 -4.13 -2.71 49.47
C VAL A 696 -4.65 -2.25 50.84
N GLU A 697 -5.07 -0.98 50.99
CA GLU A 697 -5.69 -0.48 52.23
C GLU A 697 -7.08 -1.09 52.45
N PHE A 698 -7.85 -1.39 51.40
CA PHE A 698 -9.17 -2.05 51.50
C PHE A 698 -9.09 -3.54 51.89
N ILE A 699 -7.93 -4.19 51.58
CA ILE A 699 -7.71 -5.61 51.88
C ILE A 699 -7.21 -5.81 53.30
N LYS A 700 -6.60 -4.79 53.89
CA LYS A 700 -6.17 -4.81 55.34
C LYS A 700 -7.31 -4.54 56.28
#